data_63a7dc4f8b3299aed6ae836fa379494e
#
_entry.id   63a7dc4f8b3299aed6ae836fa379494e
#
_cell.length_a   1.000
_cell.length_b   1.000
_cell.length_c   1.000
_cell.angle_alpha   90.00
_cell.angle_beta   90.00
_cell.angle_gamma   90.00
#
_symmetry.space_group_name_H-M   'P 1'
#
loop_
_entity.id
_entity.type
_entity.pdbx_description
1 polymer ?
#
loop_
_entity_poly.entity_id
_entity_poly.type
_entity_poly.pdbx_seq_one_letter_code
_entity_poly.pdbx_strand_id
1 'polypeptide(L)'
;MIDYDAEIERILAGPPSKLAFRALCAALVRAGSPAGLVSLCHERLASWPDRMREAPWSWLAALEAGHTKPTWGVVRSLQLQSARSGILDAALPDPRSRSEVRGVTHLDLGRYASDGLAALVETMDHWEHLRSIQVGGLTDMDGALLTTLAGRAALARLDSLDLVSVREDMWHFKKPPFQPPGGQAWRLRHAGLRAPDLVHLMRSGLVPDLRSADALVCDLGEARDLADCAELARLEQLSIGFRCGKNGRQPLWKPYFGNVIDQDDEACEAFFACADLTGLRSLTVRGTSMGLGREGLGARGIDAVIGSGVLRQLTELTLELLPAGDAAISAVLESLDRGRIEKLKLADLVATDITAAAFAAAGAFPRLRHLDVSRNHLGAKGAQQLAADVRMPVLEHLDLSGRESGSPYYGRPEVQPVGDAGAAAWASSPNAGTLTCLNVAATGLTVNGLTALLTSERLHRLGGLGLACNPVGSWPADLRDAPVWRTLRTVDAADCGLRDEDVEALATTVSAPCLHSVSLAYNTIGSRGARALAAWAALPQLCELNLHDNVLTDDGLTALASSGAAQRLLELDLEQDCWNAHARGKPTQLPALLLDRAAFPSLDAVFLGIVDEYHGARYSSGVTSPSRLELASAPTARPELAAFLTHLDMEQLDDDGDDADTGGSDDERAEYDFRTERAVRHAEFIAVAEDFARRMSDGDIGWPPPLTSDAS
;
A
#
# COMPACT_ATOMS: atom_id res chain seq x y z
N MET A 1 24.67 25.26 -10.74
CA MET A 1 23.33 25.86 -10.70
C MET A 1 22.43 24.81 -11.31
N ILE A 2 21.48 24.27 -10.56
CA ILE A 2 20.57 23.24 -11.05
C ILE A 2 19.65 23.92 -12.07
N ASP A 3 19.59 23.39 -13.28
CA ASP A 3 18.66 23.81 -14.30
C ASP A 3 17.27 23.18 -14.00
N TYR A 4 16.47 23.92 -13.25
CA TYR A 4 15.14 23.44 -12.84
C TYR A 4 14.20 23.24 -14.05
N ASP A 5 14.36 23.99 -15.12
CA ASP A 5 13.54 23.84 -16.32
C ASP A 5 13.83 22.49 -16.99
N ALA A 6 15.09 22.12 -17.09
CA ALA A 6 15.49 20.80 -17.62
C ALA A 6 15.03 19.65 -16.71
N GLU A 7 15.05 19.83 -15.39
CA GLU A 7 14.53 18.81 -14.45
C GLU A 7 13.02 18.63 -14.63
N ILE A 8 12.26 19.71 -14.67
CA ILE A 8 10.80 19.70 -14.85
C ILE A 8 10.43 19.06 -16.19
N GLU A 9 11.06 19.45 -17.29
CA GLU A 9 10.82 18.86 -18.61
C GLU A 9 11.10 17.35 -18.62
N ARG A 10 12.17 16.91 -17.96
CA ARG A 10 12.50 15.48 -17.84
C ARG A 10 11.42 14.72 -17.06
N ILE A 11 10.92 15.26 -15.95
CA ILE A 11 9.85 14.63 -15.17
C ILE A 11 8.57 14.54 -16.02
N LEU A 12 8.21 15.61 -16.71
CA LEU A 12 7.02 15.64 -17.57
C LEU A 12 7.11 14.71 -18.80
N ALA A 13 8.31 14.39 -19.26
CA ALA A 13 8.55 13.43 -20.34
C ALA A 13 8.52 11.97 -19.87
N GLY A 14 8.58 11.73 -18.56
CA GLY A 14 8.54 10.41 -17.94
C GLY A 14 7.12 9.83 -17.81
N PRO A 15 7.01 8.57 -17.35
CA PRO A 15 5.71 7.97 -17.09
C PRO A 15 5.00 8.68 -15.93
N PRO A 16 3.67 8.88 -16.01
CA PRO A 16 2.89 9.41 -14.90
C PRO A 16 2.97 8.50 -13.68
N SER A 17 3.28 9.08 -12.51
CA SER A 17 3.20 8.41 -11.21
C SER A 17 3.03 9.43 -10.09
N LYS A 18 2.56 9.00 -8.92
CA LYS A 18 2.47 9.87 -7.73
C LYS A 18 3.84 10.40 -7.33
N LEU A 19 4.87 9.54 -7.35
CA LEU A 19 6.24 9.93 -7.02
C LEU A 19 6.77 11.00 -7.99
N ALA A 20 6.60 10.81 -9.31
CA ALA A 20 7.00 11.79 -10.31
C ALA A 20 6.25 13.12 -10.14
N PHE A 21 4.96 13.07 -9.79
CA PHE A 21 4.18 14.27 -9.52
C PHE A 21 4.66 15.02 -8.27
N ARG A 22 4.96 14.33 -7.17
CA ARG A 22 5.54 14.92 -5.96
C ARG A 22 6.90 15.56 -6.25
N ALA A 23 7.75 14.89 -7.03
CA ALA A 23 9.02 15.46 -7.48
C ALA A 23 8.84 16.71 -8.35
N LEU A 24 7.85 16.73 -9.24
CA LEU A 24 7.48 17.92 -10.03
C LEU A 24 7.06 19.08 -9.11
N CYS A 25 6.22 18.81 -8.11
CA CYS A 25 5.80 19.81 -7.13
C CYS A 25 7.02 20.39 -6.37
N ALA A 26 7.93 19.54 -5.92
CA ALA A 26 9.16 19.98 -5.25
C ALA A 26 10.07 20.81 -6.17
N ALA A 27 10.21 20.41 -7.44
CA ALA A 27 10.99 21.16 -8.43
C ALA A 27 10.37 22.55 -8.70
N LEU A 28 9.04 22.63 -8.84
CA LEU A 28 8.32 23.90 -8.99
C LEU A 28 8.54 24.84 -7.79
N VAL A 29 8.50 24.30 -6.58
CA VAL A 29 8.74 25.08 -5.35
C VAL A 29 10.18 25.61 -5.33
N ARG A 30 11.17 24.78 -5.67
CA ARG A 30 12.58 25.20 -5.74
C ARG A 30 12.83 26.28 -6.81
N ALA A 31 12.13 26.18 -7.93
CA ALA A 31 12.17 27.20 -8.98
C ALA A 31 11.46 28.51 -8.61
N GLY A 32 10.84 28.60 -7.42
CA GLY A 32 10.07 29.77 -6.99
C GLY A 32 8.67 29.87 -7.61
N SER A 33 8.18 28.81 -8.22
CA SER A 33 6.82 28.69 -8.78
C SER A 33 6.43 29.83 -9.74
N PRO A 34 7.23 30.17 -10.77
CA PRO A 34 6.88 31.24 -11.69
C PRO A 34 5.59 30.88 -12.45
N ALA A 35 4.66 31.84 -12.58
CA ALA A 35 3.33 31.60 -13.14
C ALA A 35 3.36 30.97 -14.54
N GLY A 36 4.31 31.36 -15.38
CA GLY A 36 4.49 30.76 -16.71
C GLY A 36 4.85 29.28 -16.67
N LEU A 37 5.73 28.88 -15.73
CA LEU A 37 6.13 27.48 -15.56
C LEU A 37 5.00 26.62 -14.98
N VAL A 38 4.23 27.17 -14.03
CA VAL A 38 3.03 26.48 -13.48
C VAL A 38 1.98 26.27 -14.59
N SER A 39 1.76 27.25 -15.47
CA SER A 39 0.84 27.12 -16.61
C SER A 39 1.32 26.06 -17.60
N LEU A 40 2.60 26.04 -17.94
CA LEU A 40 3.20 25.01 -18.80
C LEU A 40 3.01 23.61 -18.20
N CYS A 41 3.29 23.45 -16.90
CA CYS A 41 3.06 22.19 -16.21
C CYS A 41 1.58 21.79 -16.25
N HIS A 42 0.67 22.72 -16.07
CA HIS A 42 -0.77 22.45 -16.12
C HIS A 42 -1.19 21.90 -17.50
N GLU A 43 -0.70 22.48 -18.58
CA GLU A 43 -0.97 22.02 -19.96
C GLU A 43 -0.40 20.61 -20.19
N ARG A 44 0.85 20.37 -19.80
CA ARG A 44 1.53 19.07 -19.99
C ARG A 44 0.91 17.98 -19.16
N LEU A 45 0.47 18.28 -17.93
CA LEU A 45 -0.20 17.33 -17.03
C LEU A 45 -1.64 17.01 -17.47
N ALA A 46 -2.18 17.64 -18.50
CA ALA A 46 -3.54 17.35 -18.98
C ALA A 46 -3.70 15.88 -19.44
N SER A 47 -2.61 15.22 -19.87
CA SER A 47 -2.59 13.81 -20.24
C SER A 47 -2.35 12.85 -19.07
N TRP A 48 -1.96 13.35 -17.91
CA TRP A 48 -1.72 12.51 -16.73
C TRP A 48 -3.04 12.15 -16.05
N PRO A 49 -3.20 10.89 -15.58
CA PRO A 49 -4.35 10.52 -14.79
C PRO A 49 -4.47 11.39 -13.55
N ASP A 50 -5.66 11.93 -13.28
CA ASP A 50 -5.89 12.85 -12.17
C ASP A 50 -5.49 12.24 -10.81
N ARG A 51 -5.70 10.94 -10.61
CA ARG A 51 -5.31 10.20 -9.39
C ARG A 51 -3.80 10.23 -9.10
N MET A 52 -2.95 10.41 -10.14
CA MET A 52 -1.49 10.51 -9.99
C MET A 52 -1.05 11.92 -9.57
N ARG A 53 -1.95 12.91 -9.63
CA ARG A 53 -1.70 14.32 -9.33
C ARG A 53 -2.10 14.64 -7.88
N GLU A 54 -1.58 13.83 -6.97
CA GLU A 54 -1.89 13.88 -5.53
C GLU A 54 -1.13 15.01 -4.83
N ALA A 55 -1.84 15.75 -3.98
CA ALA A 55 -1.23 16.83 -3.19
C ALA A 55 -0.13 16.28 -2.28
N PRO A 56 1.07 16.91 -2.26
CA PRO A 56 2.05 16.62 -1.23
C PRO A 56 1.50 16.84 0.18
N TRP A 57 1.89 16.00 1.12
CA TRP A 57 1.40 16.06 2.51
C TRP A 57 1.68 17.41 3.18
N SER A 58 2.90 17.91 3.00
CA SER A 58 3.28 19.22 3.54
C SER A 58 2.39 20.37 3.01
N TRP A 59 1.82 20.20 1.80
CA TRP A 59 0.92 21.22 1.24
C TRP A 59 -0.45 21.20 1.91
N LEU A 60 -0.97 20.04 2.28
CA LEU A 60 -2.23 19.91 3.02
C LEU A 60 -2.09 20.57 4.40
N ALA A 61 -1.06 20.23 5.16
CA ALA A 61 -0.77 20.84 6.45
C ALA A 61 -0.54 22.37 6.35
N ALA A 62 0.18 22.82 5.31
CA ALA A 62 0.38 24.24 5.06
C ALA A 62 -0.92 24.96 4.70
N LEU A 63 -1.83 24.31 3.97
CA LEU A 63 -3.14 24.87 3.62
C LEU A 63 -3.98 25.13 4.87
N GLU A 64 -4.00 24.20 5.82
CA GLU A 64 -4.65 24.35 7.13
C GLU A 64 -4.05 25.53 7.92
N ALA A 65 -2.72 25.63 7.95
CA ALA A 65 -2.00 26.71 8.59
C ALA A 65 -2.13 28.08 7.88
N GLY A 66 -2.87 28.14 6.76
CA GLY A 66 -3.10 29.39 6.00
C GLY A 66 -1.99 29.74 5.02
N HIS A 67 -1.05 28.86 4.76
CA HIS A 67 0.03 29.05 3.80
C HIS A 67 -0.36 28.47 2.43
N THR A 68 -0.46 29.30 1.41
CA THR A 68 -0.88 28.87 0.07
C THR A 68 0.19 29.10 -0.98
N LYS A 69 0.13 28.33 -2.07
CA LYS A 69 1.07 28.41 -3.19
C LYS A 69 0.35 28.39 -4.54
N PRO A 70 0.83 29.13 -5.55
CA PRO A 70 0.23 29.09 -6.91
C PRO A 70 0.23 27.69 -7.54
N THR A 71 1.13 26.81 -7.08
CA THR A 71 1.30 25.44 -7.55
C THR A 71 0.10 24.53 -7.28
N TRP A 72 -0.79 24.89 -6.36
CA TRP A 72 -2.03 24.13 -6.12
C TRP A 72 -2.88 23.91 -7.38
N GLY A 73 -2.80 24.79 -8.37
CA GLY A 73 -3.52 24.64 -9.63
C GLY A 73 -3.22 23.36 -10.40
N VAL A 74 -2.08 22.68 -10.16
CA VAL A 74 -1.73 21.40 -10.80
C VAL A 74 -2.27 20.18 -10.07
N VAL A 75 -2.71 20.29 -8.81
CA VAL A 75 -3.25 19.21 -7.98
C VAL A 75 -4.63 18.78 -8.46
N ARG A 76 -4.92 17.48 -8.43
CA ARG A 76 -6.23 16.89 -8.78
C ARG A 76 -6.71 15.86 -7.78
N SER A 77 -5.83 15.32 -6.95
CA SER A 77 -6.16 14.31 -5.96
C SER A 77 -5.74 14.74 -4.57
N LEU A 78 -6.59 14.48 -3.58
CA LEU A 78 -6.27 14.63 -2.17
C LEU A 78 -6.42 13.28 -1.48
N GLN A 79 -5.40 12.91 -0.72
CA GLN A 79 -5.45 11.81 0.23
C GLN A 79 -5.35 12.43 1.64
N LEU A 80 -6.36 12.27 2.48
CA LEU A 80 -6.45 12.94 3.77
C LEU A 80 -5.87 12.11 4.93
N GLN A 81 -5.57 10.84 4.69
CA GLN A 81 -4.95 9.96 5.68
C GLN A 81 -3.77 9.20 5.09
N SER A 82 -2.66 9.13 5.81
CA SER A 82 -1.52 8.31 5.43
C SER A 82 -1.77 6.83 5.73
N ALA A 83 -1.51 5.97 4.75
CA ALA A 83 -1.54 4.53 4.95
C ALA A 83 -0.38 4.01 5.83
N ARG A 84 0.70 4.79 5.97
CA ARG A 84 1.93 4.38 6.66
C ARG A 84 1.92 4.61 8.17
N SER A 85 1.33 5.69 8.64
CA SER A 85 1.48 6.08 10.04
C SER A 85 0.19 6.01 10.86
N GLY A 86 -0.97 5.86 10.23
CA GLY A 86 -2.26 5.94 10.95
C GLY A 86 -2.55 7.28 11.64
N ILE A 87 -1.66 8.25 11.51
CA ILE A 87 -1.56 9.41 12.40
C ILE A 87 -1.89 10.73 11.69
N LEU A 88 -1.96 10.74 10.37
CA LEU A 88 -2.20 11.98 9.61
C LEU A 88 -3.62 12.06 9.10
N ASP A 89 -4.54 12.47 9.95
CA ASP A 89 -5.88 12.89 9.54
C ASP A 89 -5.86 14.39 9.24
N ALA A 90 -5.80 14.74 7.95
CA ALA A 90 -5.94 16.13 7.53
C ALA A 90 -7.43 16.49 7.48
N ALA A 91 -7.81 17.63 8.04
CA ALA A 91 -9.18 18.11 7.94
C ALA A 91 -9.56 18.39 6.48
N LEU A 92 -10.78 18.01 6.10
CA LEU A 92 -11.27 18.25 4.74
C LEU A 92 -11.37 19.77 4.44
N PRO A 93 -10.58 20.31 3.51
CA PRO A 93 -10.66 21.75 3.19
C PRO A 93 -11.96 22.08 2.44
N ASP A 94 -12.65 23.15 2.83
CA ASP A 94 -13.87 23.61 2.15
C ASP A 94 -13.51 24.47 0.91
N PRO A 95 -13.90 24.08 -0.33
CA PRO A 95 -13.62 24.82 -1.55
C PRO A 95 -14.17 26.26 -1.58
N ARG A 96 -15.13 26.59 -0.72
CA ARG A 96 -15.63 27.98 -0.59
C ARG A 96 -14.61 28.90 0.05
N SER A 97 -13.91 28.39 1.07
CA SER A 97 -12.89 29.15 1.80
C SER A 97 -11.49 28.94 1.26
N ARG A 98 -11.26 27.85 0.53
CA ARG A 98 -9.97 27.43 -0.01
C ARG A 98 -10.04 27.24 -1.53
N SER A 99 -9.74 28.31 -2.27
CA SER A 99 -9.76 28.27 -3.75
C SER A 99 -8.77 27.29 -4.37
N GLU A 100 -7.73 26.91 -3.62
CA GLU A 100 -6.66 26.00 -3.99
C GLU A 100 -7.18 24.60 -4.35
N VAL A 101 -8.21 24.15 -3.64
CA VAL A 101 -8.77 22.78 -3.82
C VAL A 101 -9.93 22.72 -4.82
N ARG A 102 -10.33 23.82 -5.43
CA ARG A 102 -11.45 23.84 -6.41
C ARG A 102 -11.23 22.96 -7.61
N GLY A 103 -9.97 22.76 -8.02
CA GLY A 103 -9.62 21.90 -9.15
C GLY A 103 -9.54 20.40 -8.82
N VAL A 104 -9.79 20.00 -7.58
CA VAL A 104 -9.70 18.61 -7.16
C VAL A 104 -10.81 17.77 -7.76
N THR A 105 -10.43 16.60 -8.27
CA THR A 105 -11.33 15.64 -8.91
C THR A 105 -11.44 14.32 -8.13
N HIS A 106 -10.44 14.00 -7.29
CA HIS A 106 -10.38 12.77 -6.50
C HIS A 106 -10.17 13.09 -5.02
N LEU A 107 -10.99 12.49 -4.17
CA LEU A 107 -10.85 12.52 -2.72
C LEU A 107 -10.71 11.11 -2.18
N ASP A 108 -9.66 10.87 -1.41
CA ASP A 108 -9.49 9.71 -0.56
C ASP A 108 -9.50 10.19 0.90
N LEU A 109 -10.54 9.81 1.65
CA LEU A 109 -10.74 10.23 3.04
C LEU A 109 -10.01 9.31 4.04
N GLY A 110 -9.39 8.21 3.57
CA GLY A 110 -8.69 7.27 4.45
C GLY A 110 -9.61 6.39 5.31
N ARG A 111 -9.04 5.78 6.35
CA ARG A 111 -9.66 4.66 7.09
C ARG A 111 -10.70 5.05 8.15
N TYR A 112 -10.59 6.11 8.84
CA TYR A 112 -11.43 6.46 10.01
C TYR A 112 -12.28 7.70 9.79
N ALA A 113 -12.70 7.94 8.57
CA ALA A 113 -13.22 9.20 8.08
C ALA A 113 -14.73 9.43 8.33
N SER A 114 -15.31 9.00 9.47
CA SER A 114 -16.72 9.34 9.79
C SER A 114 -16.93 10.86 9.79
N ASP A 115 -16.04 11.61 10.40
CA ASP A 115 -16.11 13.07 10.49
C ASP A 115 -15.77 13.72 9.14
N GLY A 116 -14.77 13.20 8.43
CA GLY A 116 -14.43 13.63 7.08
C GLY A 116 -15.59 13.44 6.09
N LEU A 117 -16.31 12.32 6.18
CA LEU A 117 -17.49 12.09 5.33
C LEU A 117 -18.65 13.02 5.69
N ALA A 118 -18.88 13.29 6.98
CA ALA A 118 -19.89 14.25 7.42
C ALA A 118 -19.57 15.66 6.87
N ALA A 119 -18.33 16.12 7.00
CA ALA A 119 -17.87 17.39 6.44
C ALA A 119 -17.97 17.41 4.90
N LEU A 120 -17.67 16.29 4.23
CA LEU A 120 -17.84 16.18 2.78
C LEU A 120 -19.32 16.31 2.38
N VAL A 121 -20.22 15.62 3.07
CA VAL A 121 -21.67 15.70 2.78
C VAL A 121 -22.18 17.12 2.89
N GLU A 122 -21.69 17.91 3.85
CA GLU A 122 -22.07 19.31 4.01
C GLU A 122 -21.52 20.20 2.90
N THR A 123 -20.31 19.93 2.40
CA THR A 123 -19.60 20.78 1.44
C THR A 123 -19.64 20.27 0.00
N MET A 124 -20.24 19.09 -0.25
CA MET A 124 -20.12 18.35 -1.50
C MET A 124 -20.53 19.15 -2.75
N ASP A 125 -21.54 19.97 -2.64
CA ASP A 125 -22.02 20.78 -3.77
C ASP A 125 -21.01 21.87 -4.21
N HIS A 126 -20.03 22.20 -3.34
CA HIS A 126 -18.97 23.18 -3.61
C HIS A 126 -17.76 22.57 -4.35
N TRP A 127 -17.69 21.24 -4.41
CA TRP A 127 -16.65 20.50 -5.14
C TRP A 127 -17.07 20.34 -6.61
N GLU A 128 -17.00 21.41 -7.39
CA GLU A 128 -17.54 21.45 -8.76
C GLU A 128 -16.91 20.44 -9.71
N HIS A 129 -15.63 20.10 -9.50
CA HIS A 129 -14.85 19.20 -10.36
C HIS A 129 -14.74 17.78 -9.81
N LEU A 130 -15.30 17.49 -8.63
CA LEU A 130 -15.21 16.16 -8.02
C LEU A 130 -15.80 15.06 -8.91
N ARG A 131 -15.04 13.97 -9.08
CA ARG A 131 -15.37 12.82 -9.91
C ARG A 131 -15.26 11.50 -9.15
N SER A 132 -14.41 11.43 -8.13
CA SER A 132 -14.16 10.22 -7.37
C SER A 132 -14.10 10.51 -5.89
N ILE A 133 -14.78 9.67 -5.12
CA ILE A 133 -14.71 9.64 -3.66
C ILE A 133 -14.35 8.21 -3.26
N GLN A 134 -13.33 8.10 -2.41
CA GLN A 134 -12.94 6.85 -1.77
C GLN A 134 -12.90 7.08 -0.27
N VAL A 135 -13.47 6.11 0.46
CA VAL A 135 -13.43 6.08 1.93
C VAL A 135 -12.99 4.68 2.33
N GLY A 136 -11.80 4.57 2.90
CA GLY A 136 -11.26 3.29 3.35
C GLY A 136 -11.87 2.91 4.70
N GLY A 137 -12.74 1.89 4.72
CA GLY A 137 -13.21 1.28 5.96
C GLY A 137 -14.05 2.18 6.88
N LEU A 138 -15.35 2.27 6.64
CA LEU A 138 -16.26 2.99 7.52
C LEU A 138 -16.74 2.08 8.65
N THR A 139 -16.24 2.32 9.87
CA THR A 139 -16.64 1.52 11.05
C THR A 139 -18.08 1.79 11.49
N ASP A 140 -18.60 2.99 11.28
CA ASP A 140 -19.89 3.40 11.83
C ASP A 140 -20.69 4.35 10.93
N MET A 141 -20.85 3.99 9.63
CA MET A 141 -21.70 4.82 8.78
C MET A 141 -23.13 4.87 9.31
N ASP A 142 -23.53 6.04 9.74
CA ASP A 142 -24.93 6.34 9.99
C ASP A 142 -25.70 6.25 8.67
N GLY A 143 -26.76 5.41 8.62
CA GLY A 143 -27.63 5.32 7.45
C GLY A 143 -28.26 6.66 7.06
N ALA A 144 -28.36 7.61 8.01
CA ALA A 144 -28.78 8.98 7.76
C ALA A 144 -27.75 9.73 6.93
N LEU A 145 -26.45 9.54 7.16
CA LEU A 145 -25.38 10.18 6.41
C LEU A 145 -25.37 9.71 4.95
N LEU A 146 -25.49 8.40 4.72
CA LEU A 146 -25.64 7.83 3.37
C LEU A 146 -26.88 8.36 2.64
N THR A 147 -28.02 8.45 3.34
CA THR A 147 -29.26 8.99 2.76
C THR A 147 -29.07 10.47 2.41
N THR A 148 -28.38 11.23 3.26
CA THR A 148 -28.08 12.64 3.01
C THR A 148 -27.13 12.80 1.83
N LEU A 149 -26.09 11.96 1.77
CA LEU A 149 -25.16 11.91 0.64
C LEU A 149 -25.91 11.62 -0.66
N ALA A 150 -26.78 10.61 -0.66
CA ALA A 150 -27.59 10.22 -1.82
C ALA A 150 -28.49 11.37 -2.32
N GLY A 151 -28.92 12.25 -1.43
CA GLY A 151 -29.71 13.44 -1.78
C GLY A 151 -28.91 14.58 -2.43
N ARG A 152 -27.58 14.51 -2.48
CA ARG A 152 -26.74 15.59 -3.04
C ARG A 152 -26.69 15.55 -4.57
N ALA A 153 -26.94 16.68 -5.21
CA ALA A 153 -26.89 16.80 -6.67
C ALA A 153 -25.49 16.49 -7.25
N ALA A 154 -24.46 16.72 -6.46
CA ALA A 154 -23.07 16.43 -6.83
C ALA A 154 -22.81 14.94 -7.16
N LEU A 155 -23.56 13.99 -6.56
CA LEU A 155 -23.41 12.56 -6.87
C LEU A 155 -23.66 12.23 -8.35
N ALA A 156 -24.56 12.94 -9.01
CA ALA A 156 -24.82 12.72 -10.43
C ALA A 156 -23.60 12.97 -11.33
N ARG A 157 -22.59 13.67 -10.82
CA ARG A 157 -21.35 14.00 -11.54
C ARG A 157 -20.21 13.05 -11.28
N LEU A 158 -20.31 12.19 -10.26
CA LEU A 158 -19.25 11.25 -9.92
C LEU A 158 -19.12 10.14 -10.96
N ASP A 159 -17.89 9.75 -11.24
CA ASP A 159 -17.54 8.58 -12.00
C ASP A 159 -17.25 7.37 -11.09
N SER A 160 -16.82 7.61 -9.83
CA SER A 160 -16.49 6.59 -8.84
C SER A 160 -16.96 6.99 -7.43
N LEU A 161 -17.58 6.06 -6.74
CA LEU A 161 -17.97 6.17 -5.33
C LEU A 161 -17.63 4.86 -4.63
N ASP A 162 -16.57 4.85 -3.82
CA ASP A 162 -16.17 3.71 -3.01
C ASP A 162 -16.30 4.06 -1.52
N LEU A 163 -17.25 3.44 -0.84
CA LEU A 163 -17.54 3.61 0.58
C LEU A 163 -17.27 2.34 1.39
N VAL A 164 -16.73 1.29 0.74
CA VAL A 164 -16.44 0.01 1.39
C VAL A 164 -15.07 -0.47 0.98
N SER A 165 -14.14 -0.43 1.92
CA SER A 165 -12.94 -1.24 1.78
C SER A 165 -13.28 -2.69 2.15
N VAL A 166 -13.20 -3.60 1.18
CA VAL A 166 -13.39 -5.05 1.41
C VAL A 166 -12.25 -5.63 2.27
N ARG A 167 -11.24 -4.82 2.58
CA ARG A 167 -10.03 -5.24 3.32
C ARG A 167 -10.17 -5.24 4.84
N GLU A 168 -11.22 -4.63 5.41
CA GLU A 168 -11.19 -4.30 6.83
C GLU A 168 -12.28 -4.93 7.71
N ASP A 169 -11.88 -5.16 8.95
CA ASP A 169 -12.62 -5.80 10.05
C ASP A 169 -13.71 -4.90 10.60
N MET A 170 -14.84 -4.84 9.95
CA MET A 170 -15.91 -3.96 10.33
C MET A 170 -17.02 -4.65 11.12
N TRP A 171 -17.39 -4.07 12.26
CA TRP A 171 -18.51 -4.48 13.09
C TRP A 171 -19.84 -4.22 12.39
N HIS A 172 -20.67 -5.26 12.25
CA HIS A 172 -21.90 -5.17 11.48
C HIS A 172 -23.07 -4.71 12.36
N PHE A 173 -23.58 -3.55 12.04
CA PHE A 173 -24.94 -3.19 12.46
C PHE A 173 -25.88 -3.41 11.27
N LYS A 174 -26.99 -4.15 11.48
CA LYS A 174 -28.07 -4.24 10.51
C LYS A 174 -28.74 -2.87 10.40
N LYS A 175 -28.24 -2.04 9.50
CA LYS A 175 -28.84 -0.74 9.17
C LYS A 175 -29.71 -0.91 7.92
N PRO A 176 -30.85 -0.22 7.82
CA PRO A 176 -31.63 -0.26 6.59
C PRO A 176 -30.77 0.23 5.41
N PRO A 177 -30.93 -0.40 4.23
CA PRO A 177 -30.19 0.02 3.05
C PRO A 177 -30.59 1.45 2.66
N PHE A 178 -29.65 2.20 2.08
CA PHE A 178 -29.93 3.53 1.65
C PHE A 178 -30.95 3.55 0.51
N GLN A 179 -31.82 4.58 0.48
CA GLN A 179 -32.82 4.76 -0.55
C GLN A 179 -32.33 5.82 -1.54
N PRO A 180 -31.90 5.45 -2.75
CA PRO A 180 -31.49 6.47 -3.72
C PRO A 180 -32.71 7.34 -4.08
N PRO A 181 -32.55 8.68 -4.13
CA PRO A 181 -33.66 9.53 -4.53
C PRO A 181 -33.98 9.29 -6.01
N GLY A 182 -35.24 9.29 -6.35
CA GLY A 182 -35.66 9.31 -7.76
C GLY A 182 -35.13 10.56 -8.46
N GLY A 183 -34.67 10.47 -9.70
CA GLY A 183 -34.15 11.64 -10.39
C GLY A 183 -33.35 11.35 -11.65
N GLN A 184 -32.41 12.26 -11.97
CA GLN A 184 -31.54 12.16 -13.14
C GLN A 184 -30.53 11.02 -12.96
N ALA A 185 -30.24 10.28 -14.04
CA ALA A 185 -29.19 9.25 -14.06
C ALA A 185 -27.84 9.80 -13.65
N TRP A 186 -27.09 9.02 -12.88
CA TRP A 186 -25.73 9.31 -12.43
C TRP A 186 -24.72 8.79 -13.44
N ARG A 187 -23.58 9.44 -13.53
CA ARG A 187 -22.47 9.04 -14.43
C ARG A 187 -21.61 7.91 -13.86
N LEU A 188 -22.00 7.35 -12.72
CA LEU A 188 -21.22 6.41 -11.94
C LEU A 188 -20.84 5.16 -12.76
N ARG A 189 -19.55 4.87 -12.82
CA ARG A 189 -18.96 3.70 -13.47
C ARG A 189 -18.43 2.69 -12.48
N HIS A 190 -18.08 3.13 -11.29
CA HIS A 190 -17.63 2.30 -10.19
C HIS A 190 -18.40 2.63 -8.90
N ALA A 191 -18.80 1.58 -8.17
CA ALA A 191 -19.46 1.68 -6.87
C ALA A 191 -18.93 0.62 -5.91
N GLY A 192 -18.33 1.04 -4.79
CA GLY A 192 -17.98 0.17 -3.65
C GLY A 192 -19.01 0.40 -2.53
N LEU A 193 -19.89 -0.60 -2.30
CA LEU A 193 -20.99 -0.50 -1.35
C LEU A 193 -21.25 -1.87 -0.69
N ARG A 194 -21.92 -1.87 0.49
CA ARG A 194 -22.49 -3.13 1.02
C ARG A 194 -23.48 -3.71 0.03
N ALA A 195 -23.60 -5.02 0.00
CA ALA A 195 -24.48 -5.71 -0.96
C ALA A 195 -25.92 -5.17 -1.01
N PRO A 196 -26.62 -4.91 0.10
CA PRO A 196 -27.97 -4.33 0.07
C PRO A 196 -28.03 -2.95 -0.57
N ASP A 197 -27.05 -2.08 -0.26
CA ASP A 197 -26.98 -0.72 -0.79
C ASP A 197 -26.70 -0.75 -2.30
N LEU A 198 -25.79 -1.62 -2.74
CA LEU A 198 -25.47 -1.82 -4.15
C LEU A 198 -26.68 -2.33 -4.95
N VAL A 199 -27.42 -3.31 -4.42
CA VAL A 199 -28.67 -3.84 -5.03
C VAL A 199 -29.70 -2.72 -5.21
N HIS A 200 -29.93 -1.91 -4.17
CA HIS A 200 -30.86 -0.78 -4.26
C HIS A 200 -30.43 0.25 -5.31
N LEU A 201 -29.13 0.56 -5.35
CA LEU A 201 -28.57 1.48 -6.34
C LEU A 201 -28.75 0.93 -7.77
N MET A 202 -28.40 -0.33 -8.01
CA MET A 202 -28.51 -0.92 -9.34
C MET A 202 -29.96 -0.99 -9.82
N ARG A 203 -30.89 -1.47 -8.97
CA ARG A 203 -32.32 -1.57 -9.29
C ARG A 203 -33.01 -0.22 -9.44
N SER A 204 -32.45 0.86 -8.91
CA SER A 204 -33.00 2.21 -9.06
C SER A 204 -33.03 2.73 -10.50
N GLY A 205 -32.20 2.14 -11.39
CA GLY A 205 -32.01 2.63 -12.74
C GLY A 205 -31.18 3.93 -12.84
N LEU A 206 -30.68 4.44 -11.72
CA LEU A 206 -29.88 5.69 -11.69
C LEU A 206 -28.47 5.50 -12.25
N VAL A 207 -27.91 4.29 -12.30
CA VAL A 207 -26.53 3.99 -12.67
C VAL A 207 -26.44 3.11 -13.94
N PRO A 208 -26.91 3.59 -15.10
CA PRO A 208 -26.92 2.78 -16.33
C PRO A 208 -25.52 2.43 -16.83
N ASP A 209 -24.54 3.24 -16.49
CA ASP A 209 -23.15 3.11 -16.95
C ASP A 209 -22.23 2.39 -15.96
N LEU A 210 -22.77 1.81 -14.87
CA LEU A 210 -21.99 1.05 -13.91
C LEU A 210 -21.34 -0.16 -14.59
N ARG A 211 -20.02 -0.30 -14.44
CA ARG A 211 -19.20 -1.37 -15.02
C ARG A 211 -18.32 -2.07 -13.99
N SER A 212 -18.10 -1.45 -12.86
CA SER A 212 -17.27 -1.98 -11.79
C SER A 212 -17.98 -1.84 -10.45
N ALA A 213 -17.93 -2.89 -9.64
CA ALA A 213 -18.51 -2.88 -8.30
C ALA A 213 -17.63 -3.62 -7.30
N ASP A 214 -17.56 -3.07 -6.09
CA ASP A 214 -17.06 -3.76 -4.90
C ASP A 214 -18.23 -3.99 -3.96
N ALA A 215 -18.44 -5.24 -3.53
CA ALA A 215 -19.56 -5.64 -2.71
C ALA A 215 -19.09 -6.39 -1.46
N LEU A 216 -19.65 -6.04 -0.31
CA LEU A 216 -19.50 -6.82 0.91
C LEU A 216 -20.83 -7.50 1.25
N VAL A 217 -20.82 -8.82 1.33
CA VAL A 217 -21.95 -9.68 1.65
C VAL A 217 -21.83 -10.14 3.10
N CYS A 218 -22.86 -9.90 3.90
CA CYS A 218 -22.85 -10.18 5.34
C CYS A 218 -23.81 -11.30 5.77
N ASP A 219 -24.70 -11.73 4.91
CA ASP A 219 -25.56 -12.90 5.17
C ASP A 219 -26.06 -13.54 3.86
N LEU A 220 -26.67 -14.72 3.99
CA LEU A 220 -27.22 -15.49 2.88
C LEU A 220 -28.33 -14.76 2.12
N GLY A 221 -29.12 -13.93 2.79
CA GLY A 221 -30.18 -13.13 2.17
C GLY A 221 -29.59 -12.09 1.23
N GLU A 222 -28.59 -11.35 1.70
CA GLU A 222 -27.86 -10.36 0.90
C GLU A 222 -27.19 -10.99 -0.34
N ALA A 223 -26.61 -12.21 -0.18
CA ALA A 223 -26.02 -12.95 -1.29
C ALA A 223 -27.05 -13.26 -2.39
N ARG A 224 -28.26 -13.73 -2.00
CA ARG A 224 -29.36 -14.04 -2.93
C ARG A 224 -29.91 -12.79 -3.59
N ASP A 225 -30.16 -11.73 -2.81
CA ASP A 225 -30.69 -10.46 -3.33
C ASP A 225 -29.72 -9.84 -4.36
N LEU A 226 -28.41 -9.93 -4.12
CA LEU A 226 -27.40 -9.49 -5.06
C LEU A 226 -27.37 -10.39 -6.30
N ALA A 227 -27.42 -11.71 -6.15
CA ALA A 227 -27.43 -12.66 -7.26
C ALA A 227 -28.64 -12.47 -8.19
N ASP A 228 -29.80 -12.14 -7.63
CA ASP A 228 -31.02 -11.86 -8.39
C ASP A 228 -31.03 -10.51 -9.12
N CYS A 229 -29.93 -9.76 -9.04
CA CYS A 229 -29.81 -8.45 -9.67
C CYS A 229 -29.40 -8.60 -11.14
N ALA A 230 -30.33 -8.40 -12.07
CA ALA A 230 -30.09 -8.55 -13.52
C ALA A 230 -29.00 -7.58 -14.04
N GLU A 231 -28.76 -6.49 -13.33
CA GLU A 231 -27.74 -5.49 -13.64
C GLU A 231 -26.32 -6.02 -13.52
N LEU A 232 -26.07 -7.11 -12.79
CA LEU A 232 -24.77 -7.77 -12.69
C LEU A 232 -24.19 -8.15 -14.07
N ALA A 233 -25.04 -8.55 -15.02
CA ALA A 233 -24.64 -8.90 -16.38
C ALA A 233 -23.90 -7.76 -17.13
N ARG A 234 -24.03 -6.51 -16.66
CA ARG A 234 -23.36 -5.34 -17.26
C ARG A 234 -21.99 -5.06 -16.64
N LEU A 235 -21.66 -5.67 -15.51
CA LEU A 235 -20.39 -5.45 -14.85
C LEU A 235 -19.26 -6.12 -15.63
N GLU A 236 -18.17 -5.39 -15.76
CA GLU A 236 -16.91 -5.88 -16.30
C GLU A 236 -15.94 -6.28 -15.18
N GLN A 237 -16.08 -5.65 -14.01
CA GLN A 237 -15.27 -5.90 -12.83
C GLN A 237 -16.17 -6.06 -11.59
N LEU A 238 -15.90 -7.10 -10.81
CA LEU A 238 -16.57 -7.36 -9.54
C LEU A 238 -15.54 -7.80 -8.50
N SER A 239 -15.50 -7.07 -7.39
CA SER A 239 -14.84 -7.48 -6.16
C SER A 239 -15.92 -7.83 -5.15
N ILE A 240 -15.88 -9.05 -4.61
CA ILE A 240 -16.87 -9.50 -3.64
C ILE A 240 -16.19 -10.13 -2.43
N GLY A 241 -16.58 -9.67 -1.25
CA GLY A 241 -16.16 -10.23 0.03
C GLY A 241 -17.35 -10.89 0.74
N PHE A 242 -17.12 -12.02 1.39
CA PHE A 242 -18.12 -12.72 2.19
C PHE A 242 -17.72 -12.67 3.67
N ARG A 243 -18.67 -12.24 4.52
CA ARG A 243 -18.48 -12.08 5.95
C ARG A 243 -19.79 -12.42 6.71
N CYS A 244 -20.22 -13.66 6.65
CA CYS A 244 -21.48 -14.13 7.18
C CYS A 244 -21.41 -14.66 8.64
N GLY A 245 -20.45 -14.23 9.44
CA GLY A 245 -20.24 -14.66 10.82
C GLY A 245 -21.40 -14.31 11.77
N LYS A 246 -21.67 -15.15 12.76
CA LYS A 246 -22.71 -14.94 13.78
C LYS A 246 -22.49 -13.67 14.59
N ASN A 247 -23.50 -12.78 14.56
CA ASN A 247 -23.80 -11.72 15.51
C ASN A 247 -22.61 -11.09 16.27
N GLY A 248 -22.14 -9.94 15.83
CA GLY A 248 -21.07 -9.08 16.30
C GLY A 248 -20.96 -8.75 17.80
N ARG A 249 -21.01 -9.73 18.68
CA ARG A 249 -20.90 -9.54 20.14
C ARG A 249 -19.88 -10.45 20.82
N GLN A 250 -18.95 -11.05 20.11
CA GLN A 250 -17.91 -11.82 20.80
C GLN A 250 -16.55 -11.12 20.75
N PRO A 251 -15.89 -10.97 21.88
CA PRO A 251 -14.58 -10.35 21.93
C PRO A 251 -13.55 -11.19 21.20
N LEU A 252 -12.66 -10.56 20.47
CA LEU A 252 -11.59 -11.09 19.63
C LEU A 252 -10.67 -12.14 20.27
N TRP A 253 -10.70 -12.29 21.61
CA TRP A 253 -9.82 -13.14 22.40
C TRP A 253 -10.40 -14.53 22.77
N LYS A 254 -11.65 -14.85 22.37
CA LYS A 254 -12.18 -16.21 22.62
C LYS A 254 -11.97 -17.10 21.41
N PRO A 255 -11.17 -18.20 21.52
CA PRO A 255 -11.06 -19.20 20.46
C PRO A 255 -12.42 -19.85 20.23
N TYR A 256 -12.95 -19.67 19.04
CA TYR A 256 -14.22 -20.26 18.64
C TYR A 256 -13.99 -21.69 18.13
N PHE A 257 -14.48 -22.68 18.85
CA PHE A 257 -14.62 -24.05 18.36
C PHE A 257 -16.06 -24.23 17.87
N GLY A 258 -16.31 -24.00 16.59
CA GLY A 258 -17.63 -24.27 16.01
C GLY A 258 -17.73 -23.80 14.55
N ASN A 259 -18.46 -24.53 13.75
CA ASN A 259 -18.64 -24.49 12.29
C ASN A 259 -19.04 -23.11 11.69
N VAL A 260 -18.18 -22.10 11.76
CA VAL A 260 -18.43 -20.78 11.19
C VAL A 260 -18.13 -20.76 9.68
N ILE A 261 -17.25 -21.63 9.20
CA ILE A 261 -16.84 -21.76 7.79
C ILE A 261 -18.03 -21.99 6.84
N ASP A 262 -19.09 -22.67 7.31
CA ASP A 262 -20.20 -23.04 6.45
C ASP A 262 -21.05 -21.86 5.94
N GLN A 263 -21.10 -20.72 6.65
CA GLN A 263 -21.98 -19.61 6.28
C GLN A 263 -21.46 -18.76 5.14
N ASP A 264 -20.13 -18.51 5.08
CA ASP A 264 -19.52 -17.81 3.97
C ASP A 264 -19.58 -18.66 2.70
N ASP A 265 -19.31 -19.96 2.81
CA ASP A 265 -19.47 -20.93 1.71
C ASP A 265 -20.91 -20.97 1.20
N GLU A 266 -21.91 -21.05 2.09
CA GLU A 266 -23.35 -21.06 1.71
C GLU A 266 -23.75 -19.76 0.99
N ALA A 267 -23.27 -18.60 1.44
CA ALA A 267 -23.56 -17.33 0.79
C ALA A 267 -22.87 -17.23 -0.58
N CYS A 268 -21.63 -17.72 -0.68
CA CYS A 268 -20.90 -17.81 -1.94
C CYS A 268 -21.58 -18.74 -2.93
N GLU A 269 -21.99 -19.95 -2.49
CA GLU A 269 -22.77 -20.90 -3.30
C GLU A 269 -24.07 -20.27 -3.81
N ALA A 270 -24.81 -19.61 -2.92
CA ALA A 270 -26.07 -18.97 -3.29
C ALA A 270 -25.87 -17.84 -4.32
N PHE A 271 -24.82 -17.06 -4.20
CA PHE A 271 -24.48 -16.02 -5.15
C PHE A 271 -24.10 -16.59 -6.51
N PHE A 272 -23.06 -17.44 -6.57
CA PHE A 272 -22.53 -17.94 -7.84
C PHE A 272 -23.44 -18.94 -8.57
N ALA A 273 -24.41 -19.53 -7.87
CA ALA A 273 -25.40 -20.41 -8.50
C ALA A 273 -26.43 -19.66 -9.37
N CYS A 274 -26.70 -18.37 -9.07
CA CYS A 274 -27.78 -17.61 -9.67
C CYS A 274 -27.34 -16.34 -10.40
N ALA A 275 -26.18 -15.75 -10.03
CA ALA A 275 -25.73 -14.48 -10.57
C ALA A 275 -25.41 -14.55 -12.08
N ASP A 276 -25.96 -13.60 -12.85
CA ASP A 276 -25.58 -13.42 -14.26
C ASP A 276 -24.30 -12.58 -14.36
N LEU A 277 -23.17 -13.26 -14.58
CA LEU A 277 -21.83 -12.68 -14.65
C LEU A 277 -21.26 -12.67 -16.08
N THR A 278 -22.11 -12.74 -17.10
CA THR A 278 -21.68 -12.89 -18.51
C THR A 278 -20.80 -11.75 -19.02
N GLY A 279 -20.94 -10.54 -18.45
CA GLY A 279 -20.10 -9.37 -18.79
C GLY A 279 -18.72 -9.36 -18.18
N LEU A 280 -18.48 -10.19 -17.15
CA LEU A 280 -17.34 -10.05 -16.27
C LEU A 280 -15.99 -10.39 -16.94
N ARG A 281 -14.98 -9.55 -16.68
CA ARG A 281 -13.59 -9.71 -17.13
C ARG A 281 -12.62 -9.82 -15.98
N SER A 282 -12.93 -9.15 -14.87
CA SER A 282 -12.12 -9.15 -13.65
C SER A 282 -12.98 -9.57 -12.47
N LEU A 283 -12.54 -10.60 -11.75
CA LEU A 283 -13.20 -11.12 -10.56
C LEU A 283 -12.20 -11.14 -9.39
N THR A 284 -12.61 -10.50 -8.30
CA THR A 284 -11.92 -10.62 -7.01
C THR A 284 -12.89 -11.26 -6.01
N VAL A 285 -12.45 -12.37 -5.41
CA VAL A 285 -13.16 -13.01 -4.29
C VAL A 285 -12.26 -12.96 -3.07
N ARG A 286 -12.73 -12.33 -2.02
CA ARG A 286 -11.98 -12.18 -0.77
C ARG A 286 -12.70 -12.87 0.38
N GLY A 287 -11.93 -13.61 1.17
CA GLY A 287 -12.34 -14.03 2.50
C GLY A 287 -12.02 -12.98 3.54
N THR A 288 -12.41 -13.23 4.75
CA THR A 288 -12.05 -12.42 5.92
C THR A 288 -11.03 -13.19 6.75
N SER A 289 -9.79 -12.70 6.81
CA SER A 289 -8.79 -13.25 7.73
C SER A 289 -8.85 -12.47 9.04
N MET A 290 -9.41 -13.09 10.06
CA MET A 290 -9.29 -12.62 11.44
C MET A 290 -8.20 -13.46 12.12
N GLY A 291 -6.93 -13.18 11.92
CA GLY A 291 -5.74 -13.57 12.68
C GLY A 291 -5.62 -14.94 13.36
N LEU A 292 -6.68 -15.71 13.55
CA LEU A 292 -6.75 -16.87 14.40
C LEU A 292 -7.08 -18.20 13.69
N GLY A 293 -6.89 -18.24 12.37
CA GLY A 293 -6.88 -19.50 11.60
C GLY A 293 -8.24 -20.19 11.42
N ARG A 294 -8.67 -20.32 10.16
CA ARG A 294 -9.77 -21.13 9.65
C ARG A 294 -11.17 -20.49 9.55
N GLU A 295 -11.33 -19.21 9.71
CA GLU A 295 -12.59 -18.53 9.45
C GLU A 295 -12.52 -17.86 8.08
N GLY A 296 -13.42 -18.18 7.18
CA GLY A 296 -13.48 -17.60 5.83
C GLY A 296 -14.03 -18.59 4.80
N LEU A 297 -14.15 -18.10 3.59
CA LEU A 297 -14.59 -18.87 2.43
C LEU A 297 -13.66 -20.07 2.17
N GLY A 298 -14.19 -21.29 2.18
CA GLY A 298 -13.43 -22.51 2.03
C GLY A 298 -13.44 -23.07 0.61
N ALA A 299 -13.09 -24.36 0.50
CA ALA A 299 -13.06 -25.07 -0.79
C ALA A 299 -14.44 -25.13 -1.47
N ARG A 300 -15.52 -25.23 -0.70
CA ARG A 300 -16.92 -25.26 -1.24
C ARG A 300 -17.28 -23.95 -1.95
N GLY A 301 -16.90 -22.80 -1.39
CA GLY A 301 -17.10 -21.52 -2.04
C GLY A 301 -16.30 -21.40 -3.34
N ILE A 302 -15.08 -21.90 -3.39
CA ILE A 302 -14.30 -21.97 -4.63
C ILE A 302 -14.95 -22.91 -5.66
N ASP A 303 -15.49 -24.06 -5.24
CA ASP A 303 -16.24 -24.96 -6.12
C ASP A 303 -17.46 -24.26 -6.73
N ALA A 304 -18.14 -23.40 -5.99
CA ALA A 304 -19.23 -22.58 -6.51
C ALA A 304 -18.77 -21.55 -7.56
N VAL A 305 -17.64 -20.89 -7.34
CA VAL A 305 -17.03 -19.99 -8.34
C VAL A 305 -16.73 -20.77 -9.62
N ILE A 306 -16.11 -21.95 -9.52
CA ILE A 306 -15.80 -22.82 -10.65
C ILE A 306 -17.10 -23.26 -11.35
N GLY A 307 -18.09 -23.71 -10.58
CA GLY A 307 -19.40 -24.21 -11.07
C GLY A 307 -20.18 -23.15 -11.85
N SER A 308 -20.03 -21.87 -11.54
CA SER A 308 -20.65 -20.77 -12.27
C SER A 308 -20.15 -20.63 -13.72
N GLY A 309 -18.99 -21.19 -14.04
CA GLY A 309 -18.37 -21.11 -15.37
C GLY A 309 -17.71 -19.76 -15.68
N VAL A 310 -17.76 -18.78 -14.77
CA VAL A 310 -17.26 -17.41 -14.98
C VAL A 310 -15.74 -17.39 -15.27
N LEU A 311 -14.96 -18.32 -14.71
CA LEU A 311 -13.52 -18.37 -14.84
C LEU A 311 -13.01 -18.42 -16.29
N ARG A 312 -13.80 -18.96 -17.21
CA ARG A 312 -13.41 -19.13 -18.62
C ARG A 312 -13.31 -17.82 -19.41
N GLN A 313 -13.96 -16.79 -18.95
CA GLN A 313 -14.01 -15.50 -19.66
C GLN A 313 -13.10 -14.42 -19.05
N LEU A 314 -12.55 -14.68 -17.85
CA LEU A 314 -11.75 -13.71 -17.13
C LEU A 314 -10.41 -13.42 -17.81
N THR A 315 -10.00 -12.16 -17.69
CA THR A 315 -8.63 -11.70 -17.93
C THR A 315 -7.89 -11.49 -16.63
N GLU A 316 -8.63 -11.27 -15.52
CA GLU A 316 -8.06 -11.06 -14.20
C GLU A 316 -8.83 -11.88 -13.16
N LEU A 317 -8.11 -12.60 -12.31
CA LEU A 317 -8.65 -13.32 -11.17
C LEU A 317 -7.82 -13.05 -9.93
N THR A 318 -8.49 -12.64 -8.87
CA THR A 318 -7.93 -12.55 -7.52
C THR A 318 -8.73 -13.43 -6.57
N LEU A 319 -8.06 -14.39 -5.95
CA LEU A 319 -8.56 -15.17 -4.82
C LEU A 319 -7.63 -14.90 -3.65
N GLU A 320 -8.16 -14.38 -2.54
CA GLU A 320 -7.33 -13.89 -1.45
C GLU A 320 -7.97 -14.16 -0.09
N LEU A 321 -7.13 -14.57 0.88
CA LEU A 321 -7.57 -14.84 2.26
C LEU A 321 -8.59 -15.98 2.36
N LEU A 322 -8.40 -17.05 1.59
CA LEU A 322 -9.30 -18.20 1.47
C LEU A 322 -8.56 -19.49 1.82
N PRO A 323 -8.87 -20.24 2.88
CA PRO A 323 -8.20 -21.52 3.19
C PRO A 323 -8.63 -22.65 2.24
N ALA A 324 -8.48 -22.44 0.93
CA ALA A 324 -8.97 -23.35 -0.11
C ALA A 324 -8.13 -24.60 -0.31
N GLY A 325 -6.79 -24.50 -0.17
CA GLY A 325 -5.83 -25.59 -0.35
C GLY A 325 -5.57 -25.97 -1.81
N ASP A 326 -4.61 -26.88 -2.01
CA ASP A 326 -4.10 -27.25 -3.34
C ASP A 326 -5.14 -27.82 -4.30
N ALA A 327 -6.07 -28.62 -3.79
CA ALA A 327 -7.08 -29.27 -4.64
C ALA A 327 -8.01 -28.24 -5.30
N ALA A 328 -8.49 -27.27 -4.53
CA ALA A 328 -9.34 -26.21 -5.07
C ALA A 328 -8.59 -25.32 -6.06
N ILE A 329 -7.33 -24.97 -5.76
CA ILE A 329 -6.50 -24.18 -6.67
C ILE A 329 -6.23 -24.95 -7.99
N SER A 330 -5.95 -26.24 -7.91
CA SER A 330 -5.77 -27.07 -9.11
C SER A 330 -7.02 -27.05 -9.99
N ALA A 331 -8.22 -27.17 -9.40
CA ALA A 331 -9.48 -27.09 -10.12
C ALA A 331 -9.73 -25.70 -10.74
N VAL A 332 -9.31 -24.63 -10.04
CA VAL A 332 -9.34 -23.24 -10.62
C VAL A 332 -8.46 -23.18 -11.86
N LEU A 333 -7.19 -23.65 -11.79
CA LEU A 333 -6.26 -23.62 -12.91
C LEU A 333 -6.74 -24.44 -14.12
N GLU A 334 -7.43 -25.54 -13.89
CA GLU A 334 -8.06 -26.35 -14.94
C GLU A 334 -9.25 -25.62 -15.60
N SER A 335 -9.97 -24.80 -14.84
CA SER A 335 -11.17 -24.11 -15.27
C SER A 335 -10.92 -22.77 -15.97
N LEU A 336 -9.72 -22.19 -15.80
CA LEU A 336 -9.31 -20.94 -16.44
C LEU A 336 -9.04 -21.10 -17.94
N ASP A 337 -9.39 -20.06 -18.73
CA ASP A 337 -8.82 -19.91 -20.07
C ASP A 337 -7.41 -19.27 -19.96
N ARG A 338 -6.39 -20.12 -19.99
CA ARG A 338 -4.98 -19.71 -19.85
C ARG A 338 -4.51 -18.80 -21.01
N GLY A 339 -5.19 -18.84 -22.15
CA GLY A 339 -4.92 -17.97 -23.28
C GLY A 339 -5.43 -16.54 -23.08
N ARG A 340 -6.26 -16.29 -22.05
CA ARG A 340 -6.89 -15.00 -21.76
C ARG A 340 -6.36 -14.34 -20.49
N ILE A 341 -6.02 -15.14 -19.49
CA ILE A 341 -5.64 -14.60 -18.17
C ILE A 341 -4.35 -13.77 -18.26
N GLU A 342 -4.41 -12.54 -17.76
CA GLU A 342 -3.32 -11.55 -17.75
C GLU A 342 -2.85 -11.26 -16.31
N LYS A 343 -3.78 -11.33 -15.33
CA LYS A 343 -3.48 -11.16 -13.91
C LYS A 343 -4.09 -12.31 -13.11
N LEU A 344 -3.25 -13.00 -12.35
CA LEU A 344 -3.64 -14.09 -11.47
C LEU A 344 -3.04 -13.90 -10.09
N LYS A 345 -3.90 -13.61 -9.10
CA LYS A 345 -3.53 -13.52 -7.69
C LYS A 345 -4.20 -14.66 -6.92
N LEU A 346 -3.39 -15.51 -6.32
CA LEU A 346 -3.77 -16.67 -5.51
C LEU A 346 -3.07 -16.56 -4.16
N ALA A 347 -3.40 -15.51 -3.39
CA ALA A 347 -2.67 -15.14 -2.19
C ALA A 347 -3.38 -15.65 -0.93
N ASP A 348 -2.62 -16.17 0.01
CA ASP A 348 -3.15 -16.64 1.30
C ASP A 348 -4.24 -17.72 1.19
N LEU A 349 -3.99 -18.72 0.34
CA LEU A 349 -4.92 -19.82 0.03
C LEU A 349 -4.52 -21.16 0.65
N VAL A 350 -3.47 -21.18 1.46
CA VAL A 350 -2.90 -22.43 2.01
C VAL A 350 -2.34 -23.37 0.91
N ALA A 351 -1.88 -22.78 -0.19
CA ALA A 351 -1.25 -23.50 -1.30
C ALA A 351 0.14 -24.02 -0.91
N THR A 352 0.53 -25.19 -1.43
CA THR A 352 1.84 -25.81 -1.23
C THR A 352 2.57 -26.05 -2.56
N ASP A 353 3.68 -26.78 -2.53
CA ASP A 353 4.38 -27.22 -3.75
C ASP A 353 3.50 -28.06 -4.70
N ILE A 354 2.39 -28.62 -4.21
CA ILE A 354 1.41 -29.33 -5.05
C ILE A 354 0.75 -28.34 -6.02
N THR A 355 0.45 -27.15 -5.57
CA THR A 355 -0.07 -26.08 -6.46
C THR A 355 0.93 -25.72 -7.57
N ALA A 356 2.24 -25.65 -7.27
CA ALA A 356 3.25 -25.43 -8.31
C ALA A 356 3.28 -26.57 -9.35
N ALA A 357 3.11 -27.82 -8.90
CA ALA A 357 2.96 -28.94 -9.81
C ALA A 357 1.69 -28.85 -10.68
N ALA A 358 0.58 -28.32 -10.12
CA ALA A 358 -0.64 -28.06 -10.89
C ALA A 358 -0.44 -26.97 -11.97
N PHE A 359 0.29 -25.90 -11.66
CA PHE A 359 0.71 -24.91 -12.68
C PHE A 359 1.53 -25.55 -13.80
N ALA A 360 2.52 -26.42 -13.46
CA ALA A 360 3.33 -27.12 -14.44
C ALA A 360 2.48 -28.06 -15.31
N ALA A 361 1.53 -28.79 -14.73
CA ALA A 361 0.58 -29.62 -15.45
C ALA A 361 -0.35 -28.80 -16.36
N ALA A 362 -0.75 -27.61 -15.93
CA ALA A 362 -1.52 -26.68 -16.75
C ALA A 362 -0.72 -26.14 -17.94
N GLY A 363 0.61 -26.03 -17.84
CA GLY A 363 1.53 -25.74 -18.93
C GLY A 363 1.79 -24.25 -19.16
N ALA A 364 1.32 -23.67 -20.27
CA ALA A 364 1.66 -22.29 -20.64
C ALA A 364 0.56 -21.28 -20.28
N PHE A 365 0.99 -20.10 -19.82
CA PHE A 365 0.17 -18.91 -19.61
C PHE A 365 0.69 -17.77 -20.49
N PRO A 366 0.35 -17.73 -21.77
CA PRO A 366 1.02 -16.90 -22.78
C PRO A 366 0.77 -15.40 -22.61
N ARG A 367 -0.27 -15.01 -21.87
CA ARG A 367 -0.65 -13.60 -21.63
C ARG A 367 -0.46 -13.15 -20.21
N LEU A 368 -0.06 -14.04 -19.30
CA LEU A 368 0.07 -13.75 -17.88
C LEU A 368 1.22 -12.75 -17.66
N ARG A 369 0.87 -11.58 -17.17
CA ARG A 369 1.79 -10.49 -16.81
C ARG A 369 2.03 -10.40 -15.32
N HIS A 370 1.01 -10.73 -14.51
CA HIS A 370 1.06 -10.63 -13.06
C HIS A 370 0.71 -11.97 -12.44
N LEU A 371 1.64 -12.55 -11.70
CA LEU A 371 1.44 -13.73 -10.87
C LEU A 371 1.76 -13.39 -9.42
N ASP A 372 0.76 -13.51 -8.56
CA ASP A 372 0.89 -13.38 -7.12
C ASP A 372 0.46 -14.71 -6.47
N VAL A 373 1.40 -15.40 -5.87
CA VAL A 373 1.19 -16.61 -5.07
C VAL A 373 1.69 -16.41 -3.63
N SER A 374 1.70 -15.16 -3.20
CA SER A 374 2.21 -14.74 -1.90
C SER A 374 1.43 -15.34 -0.72
N ARG A 375 2.06 -15.33 0.45
CA ARG A 375 1.49 -15.78 1.73
C ARG A 375 0.96 -17.20 1.73
N ASN A 376 1.47 -18.03 0.83
CA ASN A 376 1.19 -19.45 0.76
C ASN A 376 2.31 -20.28 1.44
N HIS A 377 2.19 -21.59 1.38
CA HIS A 377 3.20 -22.54 1.88
C HIS A 377 4.07 -23.10 0.74
N LEU A 378 4.42 -22.23 -0.21
CA LEU A 378 5.28 -22.59 -1.32
C LEU A 378 6.72 -22.71 -0.81
N GLY A 379 7.35 -23.84 -1.07
CA GLY A 379 8.74 -24.09 -0.72
C GLY A 379 9.69 -23.92 -1.91
N ALA A 380 10.97 -24.22 -1.65
CA ALA A 380 12.03 -24.15 -2.67
C ALA A 380 11.71 -25.00 -3.90
N LYS A 381 11.15 -26.20 -3.72
CA LYS A 381 10.78 -27.11 -4.80
C LYS A 381 9.66 -26.53 -5.66
N GLY A 382 8.62 -25.97 -5.05
CA GLY A 382 7.52 -25.33 -5.78
C GLY A 382 7.98 -24.10 -6.56
N ALA A 383 8.81 -23.25 -5.96
CA ALA A 383 9.40 -22.10 -6.64
C ALA A 383 10.26 -22.52 -7.84
N GLN A 384 11.06 -23.61 -7.71
CA GLN A 384 11.85 -24.18 -8.81
C GLN A 384 10.95 -24.69 -9.95
N GLN A 385 9.86 -25.39 -9.63
CA GLN A 385 8.91 -25.87 -10.63
C GLN A 385 8.23 -24.71 -11.39
N LEU A 386 7.77 -23.69 -10.69
CA LEU A 386 7.20 -22.48 -11.33
C LEU A 386 8.22 -21.81 -12.25
N ALA A 387 9.47 -21.73 -11.83
CA ALA A 387 10.53 -21.08 -12.59
C ALA A 387 10.92 -21.85 -13.87
N ALA A 388 10.94 -23.19 -13.82
CA ALA A 388 11.48 -24.05 -14.87
C ALA A 388 10.41 -24.65 -15.79
N ASP A 389 9.29 -25.11 -15.20
CA ASP A 389 8.33 -25.98 -15.88
C ASP A 389 7.11 -25.23 -16.41
N VAL A 390 6.85 -24.00 -15.92
CA VAL A 390 5.74 -23.17 -16.37
C VAL A 390 6.21 -22.12 -17.37
N ARG A 391 5.54 -22.00 -18.52
CA ARG A 391 5.88 -20.98 -19.54
C ARG A 391 5.03 -19.73 -19.39
N MET A 392 5.66 -18.64 -19.00
CA MET A 392 5.05 -17.31 -18.81
C MET A 392 5.89 -16.24 -19.54
N PRO A 393 5.83 -16.19 -20.88
CA PRO A 393 6.79 -15.44 -21.70
C PRO A 393 6.68 -13.92 -21.59
N VAL A 394 5.62 -13.41 -20.98
CA VAL A 394 5.35 -11.97 -20.80
C VAL A 394 5.17 -11.58 -19.34
N LEU A 395 5.65 -12.43 -18.41
CA LEU A 395 5.51 -12.17 -16.98
C LEU A 395 6.33 -10.95 -16.57
N GLU A 396 5.67 -9.93 -16.06
CA GLU A 396 6.25 -8.65 -15.64
C GLU A 396 6.37 -8.53 -14.12
N HIS A 397 5.38 -9.07 -13.39
CA HIS A 397 5.31 -8.99 -11.94
C HIS A 397 5.18 -10.39 -11.35
N LEU A 398 6.05 -10.69 -10.39
CA LEU A 398 6.03 -11.94 -9.64
C LEU A 398 6.10 -11.65 -8.14
N ASP A 399 5.11 -12.13 -7.40
CA ASP A 399 5.10 -12.11 -5.94
C ASP A 399 5.13 -13.55 -5.40
N LEU A 400 6.22 -13.88 -4.72
CA LEU A 400 6.45 -15.14 -4.02
C LEU A 400 6.58 -14.93 -2.51
N SER A 401 6.28 -13.71 -2.01
CA SER A 401 6.49 -13.38 -0.60
C SER A 401 5.81 -14.39 0.31
N GLY A 402 6.54 -14.76 1.36
CA GLY A 402 6.10 -15.77 2.32
C GLY A 402 5.19 -15.19 3.39
N ARG A 403 4.91 -16.03 4.37
CA ARG A 403 4.42 -15.59 5.67
C ARG A 403 5.61 -15.57 6.62
N GLU A 404 5.66 -14.58 7.48
CA GLU A 404 6.65 -14.54 8.54
C GLU A 404 6.59 -15.83 9.39
N SER A 405 7.74 -16.51 9.53
CA SER A 405 7.87 -17.76 10.29
C SER A 405 7.92 -17.45 11.79
N GLY A 406 6.81 -17.12 12.40
CA GLY A 406 6.87 -16.80 13.83
C GLY A 406 5.55 -16.50 14.49
N SER A 407 4.46 -16.48 13.75
CA SER A 407 3.16 -16.33 14.39
C SER A 407 2.81 -17.59 15.18
N PRO A 408 2.78 -17.54 16.54
CA PRO A 408 2.45 -18.70 17.38
C PRO A 408 1.01 -19.19 17.17
N TYR A 409 0.20 -18.43 16.44
CA TYR A 409 -1.21 -18.72 16.20
C TYR A 409 -1.45 -19.81 15.13
N TYR A 410 -0.44 -20.14 14.32
CA TYR A 410 -0.69 -21.00 13.17
C TYR A 410 -0.13 -22.43 13.30
N GLY A 411 0.39 -22.87 14.43
CA GLY A 411 0.72 -24.27 14.81
C GLY A 411 0.94 -25.24 13.63
N ARG A 412 1.68 -24.85 12.58
CA ARG A 412 1.79 -25.62 11.34
C ARG A 412 3.18 -26.20 11.15
N PRO A 413 3.29 -27.34 10.45
CA PRO A 413 4.58 -27.96 10.20
C PRO A 413 5.51 -26.96 9.52
N GLU A 414 6.79 -27.04 9.85
CA GLU A 414 7.88 -26.30 9.20
C GLU A 414 7.79 -26.50 7.68
N VAL A 415 7.18 -25.55 6.98
CA VAL A 415 7.26 -25.49 5.52
C VAL A 415 8.63 -24.96 5.18
N GLN A 416 9.39 -25.71 4.38
CA GLN A 416 10.68 -25.22 3.91
C GLN A 416 10.44 -23.95 3.06
N PRO A 417 11.06 -22.83 3.39
CA PRO A 417 10.85 -21.59 2.66
C PRO A 417 11.33 -21.70 1.21
N VAL A 418 10.91 -20.79 0.35
CA VAL A 418 11.41 -20.63 -1.02
C VAL A 418 12.94 -20.57 -1.03
N GLY A 419 13.52 -19.77 -0.13
CA GLY A 419 14.94 -19.70 0.18
C GLY A 419 15.85 -19.44 -1.02
N ASP A 420 17.15 -19.67 -0.79
CA ASP A 420 18.18 -19.42 -1.82
C ASP A 420 17.99 -20.28 -3.08
N ALA A 421 17.52 -21.51 -2.93
CA ALA A 421 17.34 -22.42 -4.05
C ALA A 421 16.20 -21.97 -4.98
N GLY A 422 15.10 -21.44 -4.44
CA GLY A 422 14.03 -20.87 -5.22
C GLY A 422 14.46 -19.57 -5.91
N ALA A 423 15.17 -18.72 -5.19
CA ALA A 423 15.74 -17.47 -5.74
C ALA A 423 16.69 -17.73 -6.91
N ALA A 424 17.62 -18.70 -6.77
CA ALA A 424 18.54 -19.08 -7.82
C ALA A 424 17.83 -19.66 -9.06
N ALA A 425 16.75 -20.43 -8.85
CA ALA A 425 15.93 -20.93 -9.96
C ALA A 425 15.28 -19.78 -10.75
N TRP A 426 14.72 -18.78 -10.06
CA TRP A 426 14.15 -17.60 -10.73
C TRP A 426 15.22 -16.73 -11.39
N ALA A 427 16.39 -16.56 -10.76
CA ALA A 427 17.53 -15.85 -11.34
C ALA A 427 17.99 -16.43 -12.70
N SER A 428 17.78 -17.74 -12.90
CA SER A 428 18.13 -18.47 -14.13
C SER A 428 16.93 -18.83 -15.03
N SER A 429 15.71 -18.52 -14.59
CA SER A 429 14.47 -18.86 -15.30
C SER A 429 14.38 -18.26 -16.70
N PRO A 430 13.84 -18.98 -17.70
CA PRO A 430 13.51 -18.38 -18.99
C PRO A 430 12.43 -17.30 -18.90
N ASN A 431 11.62 -17.30 -17.85
CA ASN A 431 10.58 -16.29 -17.59
C ASN A 431 11.15 -14.99 -16.98
N ALA A 432 12.38 -15.00 -16.47
CA ALA A 432 12.97 -13.87 -15.76
C ALA A 432 13.26 -12.64 -16.66
N GLY A 433 13.44 -12.85 -17.97
CA GLY A 433 13.84 -11.77 -18.87
C GLY A 433 12.82 -10.66 -19.09
N THR A 434 11.56 -10.87 -18.70
CA THR A 434 10.49 -9.87 -18.80
C THR A 434 10.11 -9.26 -17.45
N LEU A 435 10.63 -9.83 -16.33
CA LEU A 435 10.30 -9.35 -14.99
C LEU A 435 10.77 -7.91 -14.78
N THR A 436 9.84 -7.09 -14.34
CA THR A 436 10.07 -5.70 -13.90
C THR A 436 9.93 -5.55 -12.39
N CYS A 437 9.19 -6.46 -11.74
CA CYS A 437 9.03 -6.52 -10.29
C CYS A 437 9.14 -7.97 -9.80
N LEU A 438 9.92 -8.17 -8.76
CA LEU A 438 10.07 -9.43 -8.03
C LEU A 438 9.96 -9.16 -6.53
N ASN A 439 9.00 -9.80 -5.87
CA ASN A 439 8.87 -9.77 -4.43
C ASN A 439 9.17 -11.16 -3.85
N VAL A 440 10.20 -11.24 -3.02
CA VAL A 440 10.61 -12.44 -2.27
C VAL A 440 10.74 -12.15 -0.77
N ALA A 441 9.92 -11.22 -0.26
CA ALA A 441 9.89 -10.91 1.16
C ALA A 441 9.48 -12.13 1.99
N ALA A 442 10.04 -12.27 3.19
CA ALA A 442 9.72 -13.36 4.13
C ALA A 442 9.85 -14.78 3.54
N THR A 443 10.79 -15.00 2.64
CA THR A 443 11.01 -16.32 1.99
C THR A 443 12.19 -17.09 2.56
N GLY A 444 12.86 -16.58 3.60
CA GLY A 444 14.06 -17.22 4.16
C GLY A 444 15.29 -17.08 3.27
N LEU A 445 15.32 -16.04 2.43
CA LEU A 445 16.45 -15.72 1.57
C LEU A 445 17.66 -15.30 2.41
N THR A 446 18.83 -15.87 2.12
CA THR A 446 20.10 -15.46 2.70
C THR A 446 20.94 -14.66 1.70
N VAL A 447 22.15 -14.27 2.11
CA VAL A 447 23.13 -13.61 1.22
C VAL A 447 23.38 -14.39 -0.08
N ASN A 448 23.28 -15.73 -0.07
CA ASN A 448 23.52 -16.54 -1.27
C ASN A 448 22.40 -16.37 -2.30
N GLY A 449 21.14 -16.39 -1.87
CA GLY A 449 20.00 -16.16 -2.75
C GLY A 449 19.98 -14.72 -3.27
N LEU A 450 20.28 -13.73 -2.42
CA LEU A 450 20.43 -12.33 -2.83
C LEU A 450 21.52 -12.18 -3.90
N THR A 451 22.68 -12.81 -3.70
CA THR A 451 23.77 -12.80 -4.70
C THR A 451 23.30 -13.39 -6.03
N ALA A 452 22.58 -14.54 -6.01
CA ALA A 452 22.07 -15.17 -7.22
C ALA A 452 21.12 -14.25 -7.99
N LEU A 453 20.22 -13.54 -7.29
CA LEU A 453 19.30 -12.57 -7.92
C LEU A 453 20.05 -11.39 -8.52
N LEU A 454 20.93 -10.75 -7.75
CA LEU A 454 21.60 -9.51 -8.18
C LEU A 454 22.59 -9.75 -9.32
N THR A 455 23.25 -10.92 -9.37
CA THR A 455 24.21 -11.29 -10.45
C THR A 455 23.55 -11.87 -11.69
N SER A 456 22.21 -12.04 -11.68
CA SER A 456 21.49 -12.60 -12.80
C SER A 456 21.54 -11.71 -14.04
N GLU A 457 22.07 -12.23 -15.14
CA GLU A 457 22.00 -11.57 -16.46
C GLU A 457 20.59 -11.59 -17.06
N ARG A 458 19.71 -12.47 -16.57
CA ARG A 458 18.33 -12.58 -17.07
C ARG A 458 17.40 -11.51 -16.50
N LEU A 459 17.64 -11.06 -15.26
CA LEU A 459 16.83 -10.03 -14.59
C LEU A 459 17.19 -8.60 -15.05
N HIS A 460 17.57 -8.44 -16.29
CA HIS A 460 18.06 -7.16 -16.87
C HIS A 460 16.98 -6.08 -17.02
N ARG A 461 15.72 -6.38 -16.74
CA ARG A 461 14.60 -5.41 -16.74
C ARG A 461 14.07 -5.14 -15.34
N LEU A 462 14.62 -5.79 -14.31
CA LEU A 462 14.10 -5.69 -12.97
C LEU A 462 14.25 -4.25 -12.44
N GLY A 463 13.12 -3.62 -12.15
CA GLY A 463 13.03 -2.27 -11.59
C GLY A 463 12.66 -2.25 -10.11
N GLY A 464 11.94 -3.27 -9.62
CA GLY A 464 11.54 -3.39 -8.22
C GLY A 464 11.96 -4.73 -7.62
N LEU A 465 12.59 -4.69 -6.44
CA LEU A 465 13.01 -5.88 -5.70
C LEU A 465 12.61 -5.76 -4.22
N GLY A 466 11.66 -6.61 -3.80
CA GLY A 466 11.22 -6.75 -2.42
C GLY A 466 11.97 -7.89 -1.73
N LEU A 467 12.72 -7.55 -0.67
CA LEU A 467 13.55 -8.48 0.11
C LEU A 467 13.14 -8.52 1.58
N ALA A 468 12.17 -7.73 2.02
CA ALA A 468 11.84 -7.51 3.43
C ALA A 468 11.69 -8.83 4.22
N CYS A 469 11.99 -8.81 5.51
CA CYS A 469 11.82 -9.94 6.43
C CYS A 469 12.62 -11.20 6.02
N ASN A 470 13.82 -11.01 5.48
CA ASN A 470 14.71 -12.12 5.13
C ASN A 470 16.01 -12.09 5.95
N PRO A 471 16.55 -13.22 6.39
CA PRO A 471 17.79 -13.27 7.15
C PRO A 471 19.02 -13.12 6.23
N VAL A 472 19.09 -12.01 5.49
CA VAL A 472 20.23 -11.71 4.60
C VAL A 472 21.52 -11.59 5.41
N GLY A 473 21.46 -10.89 6.55
CA GLY A 473 22.47 -10.87 7.60
C GLY A 473 23.79 -10.20 7.26
N SER A 474 24.18 -10.17 5.98
CA SER A 474 25.38 -9.43 5.53
C SER A 474 25.27 -9.09 4.06
N TRP A 475 25.74 -7.91 3.69
CA TRP A 475 25.74 -7.47 2.31
C TRP A 475 26.99 -7.98 1.56
N PRO A 476 26.83 -8.64 0.40
CA PRO A 476 28.01 -9.19 -0.30
C PRO A 476 28.90 -8.06 -0.88
N ALA A 477 30.19 -8.10 -0.56
CA ALA A 477 31.14 -7.07 -0.99
C ALA A 477 31.40 -7.05 -2.52
N ASP A 478 31.14 -8.14 -3.22
CA ASP A 478 31.54 -8.34 -4.63
C ASP A 478 30.43 -7.96 -5.64
N LEU A 479 29.38 -7.25 -5.21
CA LEU A 479 28.23 -6.91 -6.07
C LEU A 479 28.36 -5.59 -6.85
N ARG A 480 29.55 -4.99 -6.89
CA ARG A 480 29.80 -3.70 -7.57
C ARG A 480 29.28 -3.66 -9.01
N ASP A 481 29.54 -4.72 -9.76
CA ASP A 481 29.23 -4.80 -11.19
C ASP A 481 27.99 -5.65 -11.49
N ALA A 482 27.22 -6.01 -10.46
CA ALA A 482 26.01 -6.81 -10.62
C ALA A 482 25.01 -6.11 -11.57
N PRO A 483 24.59 -6.80 -12.66
CA PRO A 483 23.85 -6.15 -13.76
C PRO A 483 22.51 -5.57 -13.33
N VAL A 484 21.87 -6.15 -12.33
CA VAL A 484 20.53 -5.76 -11.84
C VAL A 484 20.55 -4.33 -11.27
N TRP A 485 21.65 -3.87 -10.66
CA TRP A 485 21.76 -2.50 -10.14
C TRP A 485 21.57 -1.41 -11.18
N ARG A 486 21.81 -1.72 -12.45
CA ARG A 486 21.65 -0.75 -13.55
C ARG A 486 20.19 -0.41 -13.84
N THR A 487 19.25 -1.26 -13.44
CA THR A 487 17.83 -1.12 -13.75
C THR A 487 16.96 -0.95 -12.52
N LEU A 488 17.44 -1.36 -11.33
CA LEU A 488 16.71 -1.22 -10.08
C LEU A 488 16.37 0.24 -9.79
N ARG A 489 15.11 0.47 -9.49
CA ARG A 489 14.51 1.75 -9.14
C ARG A 489 14.05 1.78 -7.70
N THR A 490 13.59 0.62 -7.21
CA THR A 490 13.08 0.46 -5.85
C THR A 490 13.65 -0.81 -5.25
N VAL A 491 14.15 -0.70 -4.02
CA VAL A 491 14.58 -1.84 -3.20
C VAL A 491 13.95 -1.71 -1.83
N ASP A 492 13.30 -2.77 -1.41
CA ASP A 492 12.83 -2.91 -0.04
C ASP A 492 13.64 -4.01 0.66
N ALA A 493 14.49 -3.61 1.59
CA ALA A 493 15.33 -4.47 2.41
C ALA A 493 15.05 -4.24 3.92
N ALA A 494 13.77 -4.00 4.26
CA ALA A 494 13.33 -3.89 5.64
C ALA A 494 13.49 -5.23 6.37
N ASP A 495 13.88 -5.19 7.64
CA ASP A 495 14.07 -6.38 8.50
C ASP A 495 14.93 -7.48 7.85
N CYS A 496 16.07 -7.08 7.30
CA CYS A 496 17.03 -8.00 6.69
C CYS A 496 18.24 -8.32 7.58
N GLY A 497 18.24 -7.82 8.83
CA GLY A 497 19.34 -7.98 9.78
C GLY A 497 20.60 -7.22 9.40
N LEU A 498 20.46 -6.14 8.62
CA LEU A 498 21.56 -5.31 8.14
C LEU A 498 22.12 -4.42 9.26
N ARG A 499 23.42 -4.22 9.24
CA ARG A 499 24.20 -3.41 10.19
C ARG A 499 24.97 -2.32 9.48
N ASP A 500 25.66 -1.49 10.26
CA ASP A 500 26.54 -0.44 9.74
C ASP A 500 27.51 -0.94 8.67
N GLU A 501 28.15 -2.11 8.92
CA GLU A 501 29.12 -2.71 8.01
C GLU A 501 28.52 -3.05 6.64
N ASP A 502 27.27 -3.49 6.63
CA ASP A 502 26.56 -3.88 5.42
C ASP A 502 26.19 -2.67 4.57
N VAL A 503 25.76 -1.60 5.24
CA VAL A 503 25.50 -0.32 4.57
C VAL A 503 26.78 0.33 4.06
N GLU A 504 27.88 0.23 4.79
CA GLU A 504 29.20 0.65 4.31
C GLU A 504 29.61 -0.13 3.05
N ALA A 505 29.42 -1.45 3.04
CA ALA A 505 29.68 -2.29 1.88
C ALA A 505 28.80 -1.89 0.69
N LEU A 506 27.49 -1.72 0.90
CA LEU A 506 26.54 -1.24 -0.12
C LEU A 506 26.99 0.10 -0.69
N ALA A 507 27.22 1.10 0.15
CA ALA A 507 27.53 2.47 -0.26
C ALA A 507 28.86 2.59 -1.00
N THR A 508 29.85 1.74 -0.67
CA THR A 508 31.17 1.76 -1.33
C THR A 508 31.23 0.97 -2.62
N THR A 509 30.38 -0.05 -2.78
CA THR A 509 30.45 -0.99 -3.91
C THR A 509 29.39 -0.76 -4.97
N VAL A 510 28.24 -0.16 -4.65
CA VAL A 510 27.07 -0.07 -5.53
C VAL A 510 26.81 1.37 -5.96
N SER A 511 26.77 1.63 -7.26
CA SER A 511 26.42 2.96 -7.80
C SER A 511 24.92 3.17 -8.04
N ALA A 512 24.16 2.10 -8.35
CA ALA A 512 22.71 2.07 -8.57
C ALA A 512 22.11 3.34 -9.23
N PRO A 513 22.46 3.61 -10.50
CA PRO A 513 22.17 4.92 -11.13
C PRO A 513 20.68 5.22 -11.36
N CYS A 514 19.82 4.21 -11.29
CA CYS A 514 18.37 4.35 -11.48
C CYS A 514 17.57 4.34 -10.16
N LEU A 515 18.25 4.10 -9.04
CA LEU A 515 17.60 3.88 -7.75
C LEU A 515 17.02 5.19 -7.19
N HIS A 516 15.75 5.21 -6.81
CA HIS A 516 15.09 6.38 -6.27
C HIS A 516 14.23 6.12 -5.03
N SER A 517 13.98 4.84 -4.70
CA SER A 517 13.29 4.49 -3.47
C SER A 517 14.01 3.33 -2.78
N VAL A 518 14.37 3.51 -1.52
CA VAL A 518 15.06 2.50 -0.70
C VAL A 518 14.42 2.44 0.68
N SER A 519 14.00 1.24 1.06
CA SER A 519 13.64 0.94 2.45
C SER A 519 14.73 0.09 3.09
N LEU A 520 15.23 0.55 4.22
CA LEU A 520 16.15 -0.12 5.12
C LEU A 520 15.57 -0.17 6.54
N ALA A 521 14.24 -0.09 6.64
CA ALA A 521 13.53 -0.08 7.92
C ALA A 521 13.80 -1.34 8.75
N TYR A 522 13.59 -1.27 10.05
CA TYR A 522 13.70 -2.42 10.97
C TYR A 522 15.04 -3.18 10.90
N ASN A 523 16.14 -2.44 10.73
CA ASN A 523 17.48 -2.97 10.76
C ASN A 523 18.25 -2.44 11.99
N THR A 524 19.56 -2.67 12.07
CA THR A 524 20.39 -2.15 13.18
C THR A 524 21.42 -1.13 12.68
N ILE A 525 20.96 -0.23 11.81
CA ILE A 525 21.80 0.80 11.20
C ILE A 525 21.96 1.97 12.16
N GLY A 526 23.19 2.27 12.51
CA GLY A 526 23.54 3.38 13.39
C GLY A 526 24.17 4.56 12.64
N SER A 527 24.89 5.41 13.39
CA SER A 527 25.55 6.59 12.83
C SER A 527 26.65 6.30 11.83
N ARG A 528 27.31 5.14 11.90
CA ARG A 528 28.31 4.73 10.87
C ARG A 528 27.64 4.43 9.55
N GLY A 529 26.54 3.64 9.55
CA GLY A 529 25.76 3.34 8.36
C GLY A 529 25.14 4.60 7.74
N ALA A 530 24.61 5.51 8.57
CA ALA A 530 24.09 6.79 8.09
C ALA A 530 25.18 7.65 7.42
N ARG A 531 26.42 7.67 7.96
CA ARG A 531 27.54 8.34 7.30
C ARG A 531 27.93 7.68 5.98
N ALA A 532 27.82 6.36 5.89
CA ALA A 532 28.04 5.66 4.63
C ALA A 532 26.98 6.01 3.60
N LEU A 533 25.68 6.04 3.98
CA LEU A 533 24.60 6.51 3.12
C LEU A 533 24.82 7.96 2.66
N ALA A 534 25.31 8.84 3.54
CA ALA A 534 25.63 10.23 3.21
C ALA A 534 26.70 10.34 2.10
N ALA A 535 27.59 9.36 2.01
CA ALA A 535 28.63 9.28 1.00
C ALA A 535 28.26 8.41 -0.22
N TRP A 536 27.08 7.79 -0.20
CA TRP A 536 26.64 6.86 -1.25
C TRP A 536 26.37 7.57 -2.58
N ALA A 537 26.94 7.02 -3.66
CA ALA A 537 26.78 7.59 -5.01
C ALA A 537 25.32 7.60 -5.50
N ALA A 538 24.44 6.75 -4.96
CA ALA A 538 23.01 6.73 -5.29
C ALA A 538 22.19 7.78 -4.52
N LEU A 539 22.65 8.29 -3.38
CA LEU A 539 21.89 9.22 -2.53
C LEU A 539 21.36 10.46 -3.30
N PRO A 540 22.15 11.11 -4.21
CA PRO A 540 21.66 12.27 -4.95
C PRO A 540 20.45 12.00 -5.85
N GLN A 541 20.13 10.74 -6.11
CA GLN A 541 19.03 10.33 -6.98
C GLN A 541 17.82 9.85 -6.19
N LEU A 542 18.00 9.52 -4.89
CA LEU A 542 16.92 9.04 -4.05
C LEU A 542 15.86 10.11 -3.87
N CYS A 543 14.62 9.68 -4.00
CA CYS A 543 13.43 10.45 -3.70
C CYS A 543 12.80 10.01 -2.39
N GLU A 544 12.96 8.72 -2.02
CA GLU A 544 12.44 8.14 -0.79
C GLU A 544 13.54 7.32 -0.10
N LEU A 545 13.71 7.57 1.19
CA LEU A 545 14.62 6.83 2.06
C LEU A 545 13.89 6.50 3.35
N ASN A 546 13.64 5.21 3.57
CA ASN A 546 13.05 4.72 4.79
C ASN A 546 14.13 4.10 5.69
N LEU A 547 14.30 4.69 6.87
CA LEU A 547 15.20 4.27 7.95
C LEU A 547 14.43 4.01 9.25
N HIS A 548 13.11 3.78 9.14
CA HIS A 548 12.23 3.47 10.26
C HIS A 548 12.81 2.35 11.14
N ASP A 549 12.67 2.48 12.44
CA ASP A 549 13.12 1.53 13.46
C ASP A 549 14.58 1.03 13.28
N ASN A 550 15.50 2.00 13.20
CA ASN A 550 16.93 1.78 13.23
C ASN A 550 17.56 2.42 14.47
N VAL A 551 18.87 2.24 14.70
CA VAL A 551 19.58 2.79 15.87
C VAL A 551 20.31 4.11 15.54
N LEU A 552 19.63 4.99 14.80
CA LEU A 552 20.19 6.26 14.38
C LEU A 552 20.38 7.22 15.56
N THR A 553 21.42 8.06 15.45
CA THR A 553 21.68 9.17 16.39
C THR A 553 21.84 10.49 15.63
N ASP A 554 21.89 11.61 16.37
CA ASP A 554 22.12 12.95 15.81
C ASP A 554 23.32 13.04 14.89
N ASP A 555 24.40 12.30 15.18
CA ASP A 555 25.61 12.29 14.35
C ASP A 555 25.35 11.70 12.95
N GLY A 556 24.52 10.65 12.88
CA GLY A 556 24.15 10.03 11.61
C GLY A 556 23.28 10.97 10.76
N LEU A 557 22.28 11.59 11.37
CA LEU A 557 21.40 12.56 10.71
C LEU A 557 22.14 13.82 10.28
N THR A 558 23.06 14.31 11.13
CA THR A 558 23.93 15.44 10.79
C THR A 558 24.80 15.11 9.57
N ALA A 559 25.30 13.88 9.48
CA ALA A 559 26.08 13.45 8.32
C ALA A 559 25.25 13.44 7.03
N LEU A 560 24.03 12.91 7.06
CA LEU A 560 23.10 12.94 5.92
C LEU A 560 22.78 14.38 5.49
N ALA A 561 22.43 15.24 6.45
CA ALA A 561 22.12 16.64 6.19
C ALA A 561 23.33 17.42 5.64
N SER A 562 24.53 17.19 6.20
CA SER A 562 25.74 17.92 5.82
C SER A 562 26.35 17.42 4.51
N SER A 563 25.96 16.27 4.01
CA SER A 563 26.50 15.71 2.76
C SER A 563 26.21 16.57 1.54
N GLY A 564 25.13 17.36 1.56
CA GLY A 564 24.60 18.06 0.39
C GLY A 564 24.14 17.13 -0.74
N ALA A 565 24.08 15.81 -0.50
CA ALA A 565 23.76 14.80 -1.50
C ALA A 565 22.26 14.51 -1.58
N ALA A 566 21.49 14.77 -0.52
CA ALA A 566 20.05 14.47 -0.44
C ALA A 566 19.18 15.51 -1.19
N GLN A 567 19.56 15.91 -2.38
CA GLN A 567 18.97 17.02 -3.13
C GLN A 567 17.56 16.73 -3.66
N ARG A 568 17.26 15.46 -3.93
CA ARG A 568 15.97 15.01 -4.50
C ARG A 568 15.08 14.31 -3.50
N LEU A 569 15.54 14.14 -2.26
CA LEU A 569 14.81 13.42 -1.25
C LEU A 569 13.48 14.14 -0.95
N LEU A 570 12.39 13.47 -1.20
CA LEU A 570 11.02 13.94 -0.98
C LEU A 570 10.46 13.42 0.33
N GLU A 571 10.87 12.19 0.70
CA GLU A 571 10.38 11.50 1.88
C GLU A 571 11.54 10.87 2.63
N LEU A 572 11.57 11.12 3.93
CA LEU A 572 12.53 10.55 4.86
C LEU A 572 11.77 10.02 6.07
N ASP A 573 11.81 8.70 6.24
CA ASP A 573 11.20 8.03 7.37
C ASP A 573 12.28 7.70 8.42
N LEU A 574 12.13 8.28 9.60
CA LEU A 574 13.03 8.17 10.75
C LEU A 574 12.28 7.73 12.00
N GLU A 575 11.03 7.30 11.85
CA GLU A 575 10.23 6.81 12.97
C GLU A 575 10.98 5.71 13.71
N GLN A 576 10.96 5.72 15.04
CA GLN A 576 11.63 4.73 15.87
C GLN A 576 10.67 4.22 16.94
N ASP A 577 10.42 2.92 16.90
CA ASP A 577 9.68 2.24 17.94
C ASP A 577 10.44 2.26 19.29
N CYS A 578 9.68 2.36 20.36
CA CYS A 578 10.17 2.41 21.73
C CYS A 578 11.06 1.22 22.18
N TRP A 579 11.13 0.15 21.39
CA TRP A 579 11.90 -1.07 21.73
C TRP A 579 13.41 -0.89 21.67
N ASN A 580 13.89 0.03 20.83
CA ASN A 580 15.32 0.35 20.75
C ASN A 580 15.76 1.42 21.75
N ALA A 581 15.03 1.63 22.84
CA ALA A 581 15.30 2.60 23.92
C ALA A 581 16.71 2.52 24.54
N HIS A 582 17.57 1.62 24.06
CA HIS A 582 18.96 1.53 24.45
C HIS A 582 19.89 2.44 23.63
N ALA A 583 19.43 3.00 22.52
CA ALA A 583 20.16 3.99 21.73
C ALA A 583 20.05 5.37 22.42
N ARG A 584 20.94 5.64 23.32
CA ARG A 584 20.94 6.82 24.19
C ARG A 584 21.61 8.02 23.55
N GLY A 585 20.87 8.77 22.80
CA GLY A 585 21.28 10.09 22.36
C GLY A 585 20.05 10.84 21.92
N LYS A 586 19.54 11.78 22.70
CA LYS A 586 18.41 12.62 22.28
C LYS A 586 18.85 13.48 21.13
N PRO A 587 18.21 13.41 19.94
CA PRO A 587 18.51 14.35 18.88
C PRO A 587 18.09 15.76 19.29
N THR A 588 19.09 16.59 19.55
CA THR A 588 18.85 17.97 19.99
C THR A 588 18.76 18.98 18.85
N GLN A 589 19.24 18.60 17.64
CA GLN A 589 19.32 19.49 16.47
C GLN A 589 18.45 19.06 15.29
N LEU A 590 17.72 17.96 15.41
CA LEU A 590 16.93 17.36 14.34
C LEU A 590 15.99 18.35 13.63
N PRO A 591 15.19 19.18 14.34
CA PRO A 591 14.28 20.11 13.66
C PRO A 591 14.99 21.12 12.77
N ALA A 592 16.09 21.67 13.26
CA ALA A 592 16.86 22.66 12.49
C ALA A 592 17.46 22.05 11.23
N LEU A 593 17.96 20.81 11.30
CA LEU A 593 18.54 20.09 10.17
C LEU A 593 17.49 19.73 9.12
N LEU A 594 16.33 19.24 9.53
CA LEU A 594 15.24 18.85 8.62
C LEU A 594 14.61 20.06 7.91
N LEU A 595 14.56 21.20 8.58
CA LEU A 595 14.04 22.44 8.00
C LEU A 595 15.06 23.20 7.16
N ASP A 596 16.33 22.79 7.16
CA ASP A 596 17.39 23.43 6.36
C ASP A 596 17.21 23.09 4.88
N ARG A 597 16.90 24.12 4.07
CA ARG A 597 16.79 23.98 2.60
C ARG A 597 18.10 23.64 1.92
N ALA A 598 19.22 23.96 2.52
CA ALA A 598 20.53 23.60 1.95
C ALA A 598 20.79 22.09 2.11
N ALA A 599 20.34 21.53 3.22
CA ALA A 599 20.48 20.11 3.51
C ALA A 599 19.50 19.25 2.69
N PHE A 600 18.19 19.59 2.73
CA PHE A 600 17.12 18.83 2.12
C PHE A 600 16.18 19.70 1.28
N PRO A 601 16.59 20.19 0.11
CA PRO A 601 15.83 21.20 -0.63
C PRO A 601 14.49 20.72 -1.17
N SER A 602 14.30 19.42 -1.33
CA SER A 602 13.08 18.81 -1.92
C SER A 602 12.18 18.14 -0.89
N LEU A 603 12.62 18.01 0.36
CA LEU A 603 11.94 17.21 1.37
C LEU A 603 10.50 17.70 1.59
N ASP A 604 9.53 16.80 1.49
CA ASP A 604 8.10 17.05 1.58
C ASP A 604 7.49 16.39 2.81
N ALA A 605 7.91 15.17 3.13
CA ALA A 605 7.43 14.42 4.27
C ALA A 605 8.61 13.87 5.09
N VAL A 606 8.49 13.96 6.40
CA VAL A 606 9.39 13.35 7.36
C VAL A 606 8.53 12.68 8.42
N PHE A 607 8.71 11.37 8.60
CA PHE A 607 8.05 10.63 9.66
C PHE A 607 9.02 10.50 10.83
N LEU A 608 8.56 10.92 11.99
CA LEU A 608 9.29 10.88 13.25
C LEU A 608 8.45 10.11 14.24
N GLY A 609 9.03 9.18 14.97
CA GLY A 609 8.31 8.41 15.98
C GLY A 609 7.74 9.31 17.06
N ILE A 610 6.56 8.95 17.52
CA ILE A 610 5.82 9.66 18.56
C ILE A 610 6.33 9.24 19.93
N VAL A 611 6.59 10.20 20.82
CA VAL A 611 6.79 9.91 22.24
C VAL A 611 5.43 9.79 22.88
N ASP A 612 4.98 8.57 23.15
CA ASP A 612 3.82 8.35 24.00
C ASP A 612 4.18 8.69 25.45
N GLU A 613 3.77 9.87 25.91
CA GLU A 613 3.92 10.30 27.30
C GLU A 613 3.06 9.47 28.27
N TYR A 614 2.08 8.72 27.77
CA TYR A 614 1.06 8.03 28.57
C TYR A 614 1.58 6.77 29.28
N HIS A 615 2.61 6.10 28.75
CA HIS A 615 3.14 4.87 29.33
C HIS A 615 4.30 5.09 30.31
N GLY A 616 4.37 6.26 30.92
CA GLY A 616 5.22 6.59 32.04
C GLY A 616 6.62 5.97 32.04
N ALA A 617 7.65 6.73 31.69
CA ALA A 617 9.08 6.48 31.94
C ALA A 617 9.70 5.15 31.47
N ARG A 618 8.94 4.19 30.94
CA ARG A 618 9.48 2.91 30.45
C ARG A 618 9.72 2.88 28.95
N TYR A 619 9.13 3.78 28.20
CA TYR A 619 9.14 3.81 26.74
C TYR A 619 9.48 5.20 26.21
N SER A 620 10.69 5.67 26.43
CA SER A 620 11.16 6.87 25.74
C SER A 620 11.87 6.46 24.45
N SER A 621 11.26 6.68 23.29
CA SER A 621 11.96 6.65 22.01
C SER A 621 13.16 7.60 22.09
N GLY A 622 14.29 7.22 21.52
CA GLY A 622 15.51 8.05 21.54
C GLY A 622 15.38 9.34 20.70
N VAL A 623 14.34 9.44 19.88
CA VAL A 623 13.99 10.62 19.06
C VAL A 623 12.80 11.29 19.71
N THR A 624 13.01 12.38 20.42
CA THR A 624 11.90 13.24 20.84
C THR A 624 11.39 13.99 19.62
N SER A 625 10.11 13.87 19.32
CA SER A 625 9.46 14.82 18.41
C SER A 625 9.85 16.24 18.83
N PRO A 626 10.22 17.10 17.91
CA PRO A 626 10.55 18.47 18.24
C PRO A 626 9.32 19.10 18.88
N SER A 627 9.51 19.69 20.07
CA SER A 627 8.39 20.35 20.74
C SER A 627 7.80 21.44 19.83
N ARG A 628 6.51 21.65 19.90
CA ARG A 628 5.79 22.70 19.17
C ARG A 628 6.47 24.06 19.28
N LEU A 629 7.10 24.31 20.43
CA LEU A 629 7.84 25.52 20.71
C LEU A 629 9.15 25.62 19.90
N GLU A 630 9.84 24.51 19.70
CA GLU A 630 11.08 24.42 18.90
C GLU A 630 10.79 24.57 17.44
N LEU A 631 9.71 23.96 16.93
CA LEU A 631 9.25 24.13 15.54
C LEU A 631 8.77 25.57 15.28
N ALA A 632 8.04 26.17 16.24
CA ALA A 632 7.57 27.54 16.11
C ALA A 632 8.71 28.58 16.19
N SER A 633 9.82 28.27 16.82
CA SER A 633 11.01 29.14 16.93
C SER A 633 12.03 28.93 15.81
N ALA A 634 11.92 27.88 14.99
CA ALA A 634 12.79 27.64 13.87
C ALA A 634 12.65 28.74 12.78
N PRO A 635 13.74 29.23 12.17
CA PRO A 635 13.63 30.19 11.07
C PRO A 635 12.82 29.56 9.93
N THR A 636 11.68 30.15 9.61
CA THR A 636 10.66 29.59 8.69
C THR A 636 11.08 29.61 7.22
N ALA A 637 12.21 29.01 6.90
CA ALA A 637 12.61 28.79 5.51
C ALA A 637 11.69 27.79 4.78
N ARG A 638 10.90 26.98 5.53
CA ARG A 638 10.00 25.93 4.99
C ARG A 638 8.71 25.85 5.82
N PRO A 639 7.82 26.83 5.69
CA PRO A 639 6.58 26.86 6.49
C PRO A 639 5.68 25.65 6.23
N GLU A 640 5.69 25.09 5.01
CA GLU A 640 4.92 23.90 4.66
C GLU A 640 5.38 22.65 5.42
N LEU A 641 6.69 22.41 5.51
CA LEU A 641 7.23 21.27 6.23
C LEU A 641 7.12 21.47 7.74
N ALA A 642 7.30 22.69 8.22
CA ALA A 642 7.09 23.02 9.62
C ALA A 642 5.61 22.82 10.02
N ALA A 643 4.66 23.19 9.16
CA ALA A 643 3.24 22.94 9.37
C ALA A 643 2.93 21.44 9.42
N PHE A 644 3.53 20.65 8.53
CA PHE A 644 3.40 19.20 8.53
C PHE A 644 3.91 18.56 9.83
N LEU A 645 5.11 18.92 10.28
CA LEU A 645 5.66 18.42 11.53
C LEU A 645 4.83 18.85 12.76
N THR A 646 4.26 20.06 12.74
CA THR A 646 3.38 20.56 13.81
C THR A 646 2.04 19.81 13.81
N HIS A 647 1.52 19.43 12.64
CA HIS A 647 0.30 18.65 12.52
C HIS A 647 0.46 17.26 13.13
N LEU A 648 1.59 16.59 12.87
CA LEU A 648 1.94 15.31 13.51
C LEU A 648 1.92 15.36 15.05
N ASP A 649 2.31 16.49 15.62
CA ASP A 649 2.38 16.68 17.08
C ASP A 649 1.01 16.95 17.74
N MET A 650 -0.01 17.34 16.97
CA MET A 650 -1.32 17.75 17.50
C MET A 650 -2.26 16.60 17.87
N GLU A 651 -2.19 15.48 17.16
CA GLU A 651 -3.16 14.39 17.31
C GLU A 651 -3.00 13.59 18.61
N GLN A 652 -1.86 13.70 19.29
CA GLN A 652 -1.59 12.97 20.53
C GLN A 652 -2.27 13.52 21.77
N LEU A 653 -2.81 14.73 21.72
CA LEU A 653 -3.35 15.42 22.90
C LEU A 653 -4.84 15.19 23.15
N ASP A 654 -5.57 14.61 22.16
CA ASP A 654 -7.03 14.49 22.24
C ASP A 654 -7.54 13.09 22.64
N ASP A 655 -6.66 12.09 22.82
CA ASP A 655 -7.06 10.71 23.20
C ASP A 655 -7.04 10.46 24.75
N ASP A 656 -7.32 11.47 25.55
CA ASP A 656 -7.53 11.36 27.00
C ASP A 656 -8.86 10.68 27.39
N GLY A 657 -9.32 9.69 26.61
CA GLY A 657 -10.56 8.94 26.84
C GLY A 657 -10.39 7.81 27.84
N ASP A 658 -10.73 8.08 29.10
CA ASP A 658 -11.27 7.17 30.12
C ASP A 658 -11.15 5.64 29.87
N ASP A 659 -10.02 5.02 30.10
CA ASP A 659 -9.97 3.57 30.35
C ASP A 659 -9.42 3.29 31.77
N ALA A 660 -10.37 3.30 32.71
CA ALA A 660 -10.15 2.89 34.10
C ALA A 660 -10.06 1.36 34.20
N ASP A 661 -8.93 0.91 34.69
CA ASP A 661 -8.77 -0.20 35.64
C ASP A 661 -9.34 -1.58 35.25
N THR A 662 -8.54 -2.40 34.58
CA THR A 662 -8.70 -3.86 34.62
C THR A 662 -7.53 -4.49 35.36
N GLY A 663 -7.80 -4.93 36.58
CA GLY A 663 -6.83 -5.58 37.48
C GLY A 663 -6.39 -6.97 37.00
N GLY A 664 -5.40 -7.03 36.17
CA GLY A 664 -4.65 -8.25 35.81
C GLY A 664 -3.31 -8.31 36.53
N SER A 665 -2.74 -9.51 36.76
CA SER A 665 -1.41 -9.66 37.34
C SER A 665 -0.32 -9.13 36.40
N ASP A 666 0.78 -8.63 37.01
CA ASP A 666 1.89 -8.05 36.21
C ASP A 666 2.50 -9.04 35.18
N ASP A 667 2.46 -10.34 35.49
CA ASP A 667 2.94 -11.37 34.59
C ASP A 667 1.99 -11.62 33.38
N GLU A 668 0.67 -11.57 33.60
CA GLU A 668 -0.32 -11.70 32.53
C GLU A 668 -0.35 -10.45 31.65
N ARG A 669 -0.12 -9.26 32.20
CA ARG A 669 0.04 -8.01 31.43
C ARG A 669 1.29 -8.06 30.57
N ALA A 670 2.44 -8.47 31.12
CA ALA A 670 3.69 -8.56 30.35
C ALA A 670 3.59 -9.58 29.19
N GLU A 671 2.89 -10.71 29.37
CA GLU A 671 2.68 -11.71 28.32
C GLU A 671 1.64 -11.23 27.29
N TYR A 672 0.62 -10.49 27.69
CA TYR A 672 -0.37 -9.88 26.80
C TYR A 672 0.26 -8.76 25.98
N ASP A 673 1.02 -7.88 26.58
CA ASP A 673 1.74 -6.80 25.91
C ASP A 673 2.71 -7.36 24.85
N PHE A 674 3.51 -8.37 25.20
CA PHE A 674 4.43 -9.01 24.26
C PHE A 674 3.73 -9.68 23.07
N ARG A 675 2.56 -10.31 23.28
CA ARG A 675 1.78 -10.96 22.21
C ARG A 675 1.09 -9.95 21.31
N THR A 676 0.51 -8.91 21.89
CA THR A 676 -0.16 -7.83 21.15
C THR A 676 0.83 -7.09 20.28
N GLU A 677 1.96 -6.78 20.79
CA GLU A 677 3.06 -6.11 20.17
C GLU A 677 3.65 -6.90 18.99
N ARG A 678 3.87 -8.21 19.16
CA ARG A 678 4.31 -9.08 18.07
C ARG A 678 3.25 -9.18 16.97
N ALA A 679 1.95 -9.11 17.30
CA ALA A 679 0.87 -9.10 16.34
C ALA A 679 0.82 -7.76 15.57
N VAL A 680 1.06 -6.63 16.25
CA VAL A 680 1.15 -5.32 15.60
C VAL A 680 2.33 -5.27 14.63
N ARG A 681 3.53 -5.66 15.06
CA ARG A 681 4.70 -5.75 14.15
C ARG A 681 4.44 -6.63 12.94
N HIS A 682 3.80 -7.78 13.14
CA HIS A 682 3.44 -8.67 12.02
C HIS A 682 2.46 -7.98 11.04
N ALA A 683 1.49 -7.25 11.55
CA ALA A 683 0.57 -6.49 10.69
C ALA A 683 1.29 -5.37 9.93
N GLU A 684 2.24 -4.68 10.56
CA GLU A 684 3.06 -3.65 9.93
C GLU A 684 3.97 -4.21 8.84
N PHE A 685 4.62 -5.35 9.06
CA PHE A 685 5.42 -6.03 8.03
C PHE A 685 4.58 -6.46 6.83
N ILE A 686 3.38 -7.01 7.08
CA ILE A 686 2.46 -7.34 5.98
C ILE A 686 2.11 -6.06 5.21
N ALA A 687 1.81 -4.98 5.91
CA ALA A 687 1.45 -3.71 5.29
C ALA A 687 2.60 -3.14 4.43
N VAL A 688 3.84 -3.22 4.90
CA VAL A 688 5.03 -2.78 4.13
C VAL A 688 5.20 -3.62 2.86
N ALA A 689 5.14 -4.95 2.96
CA ALA A 689 5.27 -5.83 1.79
C ALA A 689 4.11 -5.66 0.79
N GLU A 690 2.90 -5.46 1.28
CA GLU A 690 1.73 -5.17 0.45
C GLU A 690 1.80 -3.78 -0.19
N ASP A 691 2.29 -2.77 0.53
CA ASP A 691 2.50 -1.42 -0.03
C ASP A 691 3.52 -1.46 -1.15
N PHE A 692 4.63 -2.16 -0.97
CA PHE A 692 5.62 -2.36 -2.03
C PHE A 692 4.99 -3.00 -3.28
N ALA A 693 4.30 -4.14 -3.10
CA ALA A 693 3.65 -4.84 -4.21
C ALA A 693 2.58 -3.98 -4.90
N ARG A 694 1.78 -3.27 -4.11
CA ARG A 694 0.75 -2.34 -4.60
C ARG A 694 1.37 -1.20 -5.40
N ARG A 695 2.36 -0.52 -4.86
CA ARG A 695 3.03 0.63 -5.50
C ARG A 695 3.68 0.23 -6.82
N MET A 696 4.26 -0.97 -6.88
CA MET A 696 4.82 -1.51 -8.12
C MET A 696 3.74 -1.87 -9.14
N SER A 697 2.65 -2.51 -8.70
CA SER A 697 1.52 -2.89 -9.57
C SER A 697 0.76 -1.69 -10.12
N ASP A 698 0.53 -0.67 -9.29
CA ASP A 698 -0.27 0.51 -9.64
C ASP A 698 0.52 1.55 -10.45
N GLY A 699 1.82 1.34 -10.61
CA GLY A 699 2.73 2.27 -11.32
C GLY A 699 2.99 3.57 -10.53
N ASP A 700 2.73 3.56 -9.21
CA ASP A 700 2.92 4.75 -8.36
C ASP A 700 4.38 5.19 -8.29
N ILE A 701 5.33 4.31 -8.61
CA ILE A 701 6.78 4.54 -8.59
C ILE A 701 7.39 4.70 -9.99
N GLY A 702 6.59 5.02 -11.00
CA GLY A 702 7.11 5.33 -12.32
C GLY A 702 8.05 6.55 -12.27
N TRP A 703 9.25 6.44 -12.83
CA TRP A 703 10.27 7.49 -12.82
C TRP A 703 10.86 7.69 -14.22
N PRO A 704 11.12 8.94 -14.63
CA PRO A 704 11.78 9.20 -15.90
C PRO A 704 13.19 8.58 -15.94
N PRO A 705 13.69 8.18 -17.11
CA PRO A 705 15.01 7.57 -17.25
C PRO A 705 16.10 8.49 -16.67
N PRO A 706 17.21 7.93 -16.17
CA PRO A 706 18.35 8.72 -15.67
C PRO A 706 18.85 9.63 -16.78
N LEU A 707 19.40 10.78 -16.40
CA LEU A 707 20.16 11.60 -17.32
C LEU A 707 21.34 10.76 -17.82
N THR A 708 21.35 10.43 -19.11
CA THR A 708 22.54 9.84 -19.71
C THR A 708 23.68 10.82 -19.54
N SER A 709 24.80 10.36 -19.01
CA SER A 709 26.02 11.14 -18.76
C SER A 709 26.76 11.53 -20.04
N ASP A 710 26.08 11.56 -21.20
CA ASP A 710 26.66 11.95 -22.47
C ASP A 710 26.48 13.43 -22.71
N ALA A 711 27.13 14.22 -21.87
CA ALA A 711 27.51 15.59 -22.17
C ALA A 711 28.77 15.88 -21.39
N SER A 712 29.90 15.26 -21.79
CA SER A 712 31.26 15.73 -21.46
C SER A 712 31.77 16.61 -22.57
#